data_bb1973a514c659c0e23b406ae24e616c
#
_entry.id   bb1973a514c659c0e23b406ae24e616c
#
_cell.length_a   1.000
_cell.length_b   1.000
_cell.length_c   1.000
_cell.angle_alpha   90.00
_cell.angle_beta   90.00
_cell.angle_gamma   90.00
#
_symmetry.space_group_name_H-M   'P 1'
#
loop_
_entity.id
_entity.type
_entity.pdbx_description
1 polymer ?
#
loop_
_entity_poly.entity_id
_entity_poly.type
_entity_poly.pdbx_seq_one_letter_code
_entity_poly.pdbx_strand_id
1 'polypeptide(L)'
;MILQGPYRPDLLAAETLPDILEATILRHPAAIAIHWLDQTLTYDMLGRRADLAAHHLIEAGVRPGQIVGLCLPRGADLLVMQAAIAKAGAAWLPFESDTPPDRMLVCLQDAGAQGLIASADVRLDGMTTWTTWALSMPVDDTLRTREGLLPEHPAYVIYTSGSTGKPKGVPISQASICHFLRSENEVLGVRHGDKVYQGFSVAFDMSFEEIWISYLVGASLWVAPKMLTTDPEGLPDALVREGVTVLHAVPTLLALFAHDVPGLRIVNLGGEVCPDFLVPRWATPGRRLFNTYGPTETTVSASLAELLPGQPVTIGTPLPNYGMLIRGDDGAVLPQGQVGELCITGPGVAGGYLGRPELTAEKFLANPRPSGDHDTRMYRSGDLARIDEHGQIQCLGRSDDQVKVRGFRVELGEIEAALYRQPGVGAAAVVLRDLGGIDQLVAFLKPEGEARLDLHALRAALARDLPAYMIPARFERVAEVPRLTSGKIDRKTLKARELETVSEPSGEDDVAVTPGEQALFDALRPLFPGQPLRLASDFFRDLGGHSLLAARLVSSLRKHPQFSALTMHELYQHPGLGALSARLDALAAAVPVAVEDGDTTAPSRDAAGQAPEWRRWTCGLAQLAALPLLIGVRMLIWLTPFFTYHYWTGDEGDSVWR
;
A
#
# COMPACT_ATOMS: atom_id res chain seq x y z
N MET A 1 3.37 -31.84 14.64
CA MET A 1 4.75 -31.27 14.53
C MET A 1 4.67 -29.77 14.67
N ILE A 2 5.56 -29.11 15.41
CA ILE A 2 5.71 -27.65 15.40
C ILE A 2 6.99 -27.36 14.62
N LEU A 3 6.89 -26.57 13.55
CA LEU A 3 8.02 -26.07 12.81
C LEU A 3 8.49 -24.78 13.50
N GLN A 4 9.75 -24.75 13.94
CA GLN A 4 10.34 -23.59 14.61
C GLN A 4 11.33 -22.89 13.68
N GLY A 5 11.27 -21.57 13.63
CA GLY A 5 12.30 -20.75 13.05
C GLY A 5 13.62 -20.81 13.86
N PRO A 6 14.70 -20.27 13.33
CA PRO A 6 15.97 -20.19 14.06
C PRO A 6 15.78 -19.48 15.41
N TYR A 7 16.31 -20.04 16.48
CA TYR A 7 16.29 -19.40 17.78
C TYR A 7 17.37 -18.32 17.87
N ARG A 8 16.93 -17.05 17.97
CA ARG A 8 17.77 -15.84 17.98
C ARG A 8 17.37 -14.95 19.16
N PRO A 9 17.85 -15.26 20.37
CA PRO A 9 17.52 -14.48 21.57
C PRO A 9 18.04 -13.02 21.50
N ASP A 10 19.07 -12.76 20.71
CA ASP A 10 19.62 -11.43 20.46
C ASP A 10 18.64 -10.51 19.69
N LEU A 11 17.64 -11.06 19.02
CA LEU A 11 16.59 -10.30 18.33
C LEU A 11 15.39 -9.98 19.26
N LEU A 12 15.36 -10.52 20.49
CA LEU A 12 14.33 -10.29 21.50
C LEU A 12 14.71 -9.10 22.40
N ALA A 13 15.11 -7.99 21.80
CA ALA A 13 15.52 -6.80 22.53
C ALA A 13 14.33 -6.06 23.12
N ALA A 14 14.49 -5.56 24.36
CA ALA A 14 13.51 -4.67 24.99
C ALA A 14 13.69 -3.25 24.44
N GLU A 15 13.30 -3.03 23.19
CA GLU A 15 13.41 -1.76 22.48
C GLU A 15 12.08 -1.31 21.89
N THR A 16 12.03 -0.06 21.46
CA THR A 16 10.86 0.58 20.86
C THR A 16 11.21 1.12 19.47
N LEU A 17 10.21 1.39 18.63
CA LEU A 17 10.43 1.98 17.31
C LEU A 17 11.22 3.29 17.34
N PRO A 18 10.95 4.23 18.28
CA PRO A 18 11.81 5.39 18.46
C PRO A 18 13.28 5.06 18.71
N ASP A 19 13.59 4.02 19.49
CA ASP A 19 14.99 3.63 19.76
C ASP A 19 15.70 3.19 18.49
N ILE A 20 15.01 2.43 17.63
CA ILE A 20 15.53 2.03 16.31
C ILE A 20 15.82 3.25 15.45
N LEU A 21 14.89 4.20 15.35
CA LEU A 21 15.05 5.40 14.53
C LEU A 21 16.17 6.30 15.06
N GLU A 22 16.23 6.54 16.36
CA GLU A 22 17.26 7.36 17.00
C GLU A 22 18.66 6.76 16.85
N ALA A 23 18.78 5.45 17.05
CA ALA A 23 20.04 4.75 16.81
C ALA A 23 20.54 4.93 15.37
N THR A 24 19.64 4.99 14.40
CA THR A 24 19.99 5.21 12.99
C THR A 24 20.30 6.67 12.69
N ILE A 25 19.55 7.62 13.26
CA ILE A 25 19.85 9.06 13.18
C ILE A 25 21.27 9.33 13.71
N LEU A 26 21.63 8.73 14.84
CA LEU A 26 22.97 8.89 15.43
C LEU A 26 24.07 8.28 14.56
N ARG A 27 23.82 7.13 13.93
CA ARG A 27 24.81 6.44 13.08
C ARG A 27 25.00 7.09 11.71
N HIS A 28 23.91 7.62 11.13
CA HIS A 28 23.85 8.07 9.74
C HIS A 28 23.11 9.41 9.58
N PRO A 29 23.43 10.47 10.34
CA PRO A 29 22.64 11.72 10.35
C PRO A 29 22.53 12.39 8.99
N ALA A 30 23.61 12.36 8.20
CA ALA A 30 23.66 12.99 6.88
C ALA A 30 23.17 12.10 5.74
N ALA A 31 22.90 10.80 5.99
CA ALA A 31 22.34 9.93 4.96
C ALA A 31 20.89 10.34 4.64
N ILE A 32 20.50 10.19 3.36
CA ILE A 32 19.13 10.48 2.95
C ILE A 32 18.22 9.38 3.49
N ALA A 33 17.17 9.78 4.21
CA ALA A 33 16.12 8.91 4.70
C ALA A 33 14.95 8.83 3.71
N ILE A 34 14.57 9.98 3.11
CA ILE A 34 13.36 10.08 2.27
C ILE A 34 13.67 10.87 1.00
N HIS A 35 13.28 10.32 -0.14
CA HIS A 35 13.14 11.02 -1.41
C HIS A 35 11.65 11.20 -1.70
N TRP A 36 11.21 12.43 -1.88
CA TRP A 36 9.83 12.79 -2.22
C TRP A 36 9.81 13.88 -3.27
N LEU A 37 9.38 13.57 -4.48
CA LEU A 37 9.45 14.49 -5.62
C LEU A 37 10.88 15.05 -5.76
N ASP A 38 11.02 16.38 -5.82
CA ASP A 38 12.31 17.06 -5.90
C ASP A 38 12.95 17.33 -4.52
N GLN A 39 12.36 16.81 -3.44
CA GLN A 39 12.83 17.02 -2.07
C GLN A 39 13.50 15.78 -1.50
N THR A 40 14.50 16.01 -0.68
CA THR A 40 15.14 14.96 0.12
C THR A 40 15.20 15.36 1.58
N LEU A 41 14.95 14.40 2.47
CA LEU A 41 15.18 14.57 3.90
C LEU A 41 16.32 13.63 4.34
N THR A 42 17.29 14.17 5.04
CA THR A 42 18.27 13.34 5.74
C THR A 42 17.67 12.74 7.00
N TYR A 43 18.34 11.73 7.59
CA TYR A 43 17.91 11.17 8.88
C TYR A 43 17.90 12.23 10.00
N ASP A 44 18.87 13.16 10.03
CA ASP A 44 18.86 14.30 10.96
C ASP A 44 17.64 15.22 10.75
N MET A 45 17.31 15.55 9.50
CA MET A 45 16.12 16.37 9.19
C MET A 45 14.82 15.66 9.56
N LEU A 46 14.71 14.36 9.26
CA LEU A 46 13.57 13.53 9.66
C LEU A 46 13.43 13.54 11.19
N GLY A 47 14.53 13.31 11.91
CA GLY A 47 14.54 13.30 13.37
C GLY A 47 14.06 14.62 13.96
N ARG A 48 14.65 15.75 13.55
CA ARG A 48 14.28 17.09 14.05
C ARG A 48 12.81 17.44 13.78
N ARG A 49 12.32 17.14 12.58
CA ARG A 49 10.91 17.41 12.24
C ARG A 49 9.96 16.55 13.06
N ALA A 50 10.32 15.26 13.25
CA ALA A 50 9.54 14.34 14.08
C ALA A 50 9.58 14.75 15.56
N ASP A 51 10.73 15.19 16.08
CA ASP A 51 10.87 15.68 17.46
C ASP A 51 9.98 16.89 17.72
N LEU A 52 9.97 17.86 16.80
CA LEU A 52 9.15 19.05 16.91
C LEU A 52 7.65 18.70 16.97
N ALA A 53 7.21 17.85 16.05
CA ALA A 53 5.80 17.42 16.03
C ALA A 53 5.44 16.55 17.26
N ALA A 54 6.35 15.70 17.73
CA ALA A 54 6.17 14.91 18.95
C ALA A 54 6.00 15.80 20.18
N HIS A 55 6.80 16.87 20.29
CA HIS A 55 6.69 17.85 21.37
C HIS A 55 5.28 18.46 21.43
N HIS A 56 4.77 18.94 20.31
CA HIS A 56 3.40 19.47 20.24
C HIS A 56 2.34 18.45 20.63
N LEU A 57 2.49 17.19 20.22
CA LEU A 57 1.56 16.13 20.63
C LEU A 57 1.59 15.89 22.15
N ILE A 58 2.79 15.88 22.75
CA ILE A 58 2.96 15.73 24.21
C ILE A 58 2.35 16.91 24.96
N GLU A 59 2.55 18.14 24.49
CA GLU A 59 1.91 19.35 25.06
C GLU A 59 0.40 19.32 24.92
N ALA A 60 -0.13 18.80 23.81
CA ALA A 60 -1.55 18.58 23.60
C ALA A 60 -2.15 17.46 24.47
N GLY A 61 -1.33 16.81 25.30
CA GLY A 61 -1.77 15.81 26.28
C GLY A 61 -1.60 14.37 25.82
N VAL A 62 -0.99 14.10 24.67
CA VAL A 62 -0.69 12.72 24.23
C VAL A 62 0.34 12.08 25.18
N ARG A 63 0.11 10.84 25.58
CA ARG A 63 0.94 10.07 26.54
C ARG A 63 1.33 8.72 25.97
N PRO A 64 2.42 8.10 26.46
CA PRO A 64 2.84 6.76 26.08
C PRO A 64 1.70 5.74 26.17
N GLY A 65 1.59 4.89 25.14
CA GLY A 65 0.57 3.86 25.04
C GLY A 65 -0.80 4.33 24.54
N GLN A 66 -1.02 5.64 24.38
CA GLN A 66 -2.24 6.17 23.78
C GLN A 66 -2.24 6.05 22.25
N ILE A 67 -3.41 6.21 21.62
CA ILE A 67 -3.59 6.07 20.18
C ILE A 67 -3.87 7.42 19.56
N VAL A 68 -3.22 7.72 18.42
CA VAL A 68 -3.40 8.92 17.60
C VAL A 68 -3.73 8.50 16.18
N GLY A 69 -4.84 8.99 15.63
CA GLY A 69 -5.20 8.78 14.23
C GLY A 69 -4.23 9.51 13.27
N LEU A 70 -4.01 8.93 12.10
CA LEU A 70 -3.14 9.50 11.07
C LEU A 70 -3.79 9.37 9.70
N CYS A 71 -4.24 10.48 9.11
CA CYS A 71 -4.89 10.55 7.80
C CYS A 71 -4.28 11.70 6.98
N LEU A 72 -3.18 11.42 6.31
CA LEU A 72 -2.49 12.39 5.47
C LEU A 72 -2.31 11.84 4.05
N PRO A 73 -2.26 12.69 3.04
CA PRO A 73 -1.82 12.30 1.71
C PRO A 73 -0.41 11.69 1.75
N ARG A 74 -0.16 10.77 0.84
CA ARG A 74 1.15 10.18 0.63
C ARG A 74 2.21 11.26 0.41
N GLY A 75 3.34 11.16 1.10
CA GLY A 75 4.41 12.14 1.03
C GLY A 75 5.35 12.10 2.23
N ALA A 76 6.33 13.00 2.24
CA ALA A 76 7.29 13.10 3.33
C ALA A 76 6.64 13.43 4.68
N ASP A 77 5.61 14.30 4.69
CA ASP A 77 4.92 14.70 5.91
C ASP A 77 4.20 13.54 6.59
N LEU A 78 3.62 12.61 5.82
CA LEU A 78 3.01 11.40 6.36
C LEU A 78 4.04 10.58 7.17
N LEU A 79 5.23 10.38 6.64
CA LEU A 79 6.30 9.62 7.28
C LEU A 79 6.90 10.35 8.48
N VAL A 80 7.03 11.68 8.40
CA VAL A 80 7.46 12.52 9.52
C VAL A 80 6.44 12.43 10.67
N MET A 81 5.14 12.52 10.38
CA MET A 81 4.10 12.45 11.42
C MET A 81 3.98 11.05 12.03
N GLN A 82 4.18 9.99 11.24
CA GLN A 82 4.27 8.63 11.77
C GLN A 82 5.44 8.50 12.76
N ALA A 83 6.62 8.99 12.40
CA ALA A 83 7.78 9.03 13.29
C ALA A 83 7.53 9.91 14.53
N ALA A 84 6.83 11.03 14.39
CA ALA A 84 6.48 11.93 15.49
C ALA A 84 5.54 11.28 16.51
N ILE A 85 4.50 10.55 16.05
CA ILE A 85 3.60 9.81 16.94
C ILE A 85 4.40 8.76 17.73
N ALA A 86 5.26 8.00 17.04
CA ALA A 86 6.14 7.04 17.69
C ALA A 86 7.04 7.71 18.75
N LYS A 87 7.67 8.85 18.42
CA LYS A 87 8.55 9.61 19.33
C LYS A 87 7.79 10.24 20.50
N ALA A 88 6.51 10.55 20.34
CA ALA A 88 5.63 10.94 21.46
C ALA A 88 5.26 9.75 22.38
N GLY A 89 5.66 8.53 22.02
CA GLY A 89 5.34 7.30 22.74
C GLY A 89 3.95 6.75 22.47
N ALA A 90 3.24 7.30 21.49
CA ALA A 90 1.89 6.88 21.13
C ALA A 90 1.91 5.87 19.98
N ALA A 91 0.80 5.15 19.85
CA ALA A 91 0.51 4.29 18.72
C ALA A 91 -0.23 5.07 17.62
N TRP A 92 0.11 4.87 16.36
CA TRP A 92 -0.69 5.45 15.30
C TRP A 92 -1.77 4.50 14.80
N LEU A 93 -2.91 5.08 14.43
CA LEU A 93 -4.00 4.44 13.73
C LEU A 93 -4.10 5.06 12.33
N PRO A 94 -3.56 4.39 11.29
CA PRO A 94 -3.48 4.96 9.97
C PRO A 94 -4.79 4.80 9.18
N PHE A 95 -5.07 5.81 8.35
CA PHE A 95 -6.15 5.81 7.37
C PHE A 95 -5.63 6.23 6.00
N GLU A 96 -6.26 5.70 4.94
CA GLU A 96 -6.10 6.27 3.61
C GLU A 96 -6.76 7.64 3.52
N SER A 97 -6.22 8.52 2.69
CA SER A 97 -6.75 9.88 2.51
C SER A 97 -8.18 9.93 1.93
N ASP A 98 -8.62 8.82 1.33
CA ASP A 98 -9.97 8.65 0.78
C ASP A 98 -10.90 7.78 1.67
N THR A 99 -10.46 7.48 2.90
CA THR A 99 -11.31 6.77 3.88
C THR A 99 -12.53 7.61 4.25
N PRO A 100 -13.75 7.07 4.19
CA PRO A 100 -14.95 7.80 4.57
C PRO A 100 -14.86 8.37 5.99
N PRO A 101 -15.27 9.64 6.24
CA PRO A 101 -15.21 10.27 7.55
C PRO A 101 -15.93 9.50 8.65
N ASP A 102 -17.12 8.96 8.35
CA ASP A 102 -17.91 8.17 9.30
C ASP A 102 -17.17 6.91 9.74
N ARG A 103 -16.49 6.24 8.79
CA ARG A 103 -15.67 5.06 9.09
C ARG A 103 -14.45 5.43 9.94
N MET A 104 -13.78 6.54 9.63
CA MET A 104 -12.66 7.03 10.47
C MET A 104 -13.13 7.27 11.90
N LEU A 105 -14.27 7.96 12.06
CA LEU A 105 -14.82 8.28 13.37
C LEU A 105 -15.15 7.02 14.17
N VAL A 106 -15.77 6.02 13.55
CA VAL A 106 -16.06 4.73 14.19
C VAL A 106 -14.78 4.05 14.69
N CYS A 107 -13.72 3.98 13.86
CA CYS A 107 -12.47 3.35 14.25
C CYS A 107 -11.73 4.13 15.35
N LEU A 108 -11.71 5.47 15.26
CA LEU A 108 -11.07 6.34 16.26
C LEU A 108 -11.77 6.24 17.63
N GLN A 109 -13.08 6.21 17.64
CA GLN A 109 -13.88 6.04 18.88
C GLN A 109 -13.71 4.63 19.47
N ASP A 110 -13.76 3.59 18.66
CA ASP A 110 -13.56 2.20 19.10
C ASP A 110 -12.16 1.99 19.67
N ALA A 111 -11.15 2.67 19.09
CA ALA A 111 -9.77 2.65 19.58
C ALA A 111 -9.50 3.56 20.79
N GLY A 112 -10.41 4.44 21.17
CA GLY A 112 -10.18 5.45 22.20
C GLY A 112 -9.07 6.44 21.83
N ALA A 113 -8.99 6.82 20.55
CA ALA A 113 -7.94 7.71 20.07
C ALA A 113 -8.05 9.11 20.68
N GLN A 114 -6.89 9.72 20.98
CA GLN A 114 -6.80 11.06 21.58
C GLN A 114 -7.12 12.18 20.58
N GLY A 115 -6.93 11.92 19.29
CA GLY A 115 -7.18 12.83 18.20
C GLY A 115 -6.70 12.27 16.88
N LEU A 116 -6.74 13.11 15.84
CA LEU A 116 -6.39 12.78 14.46
C LEU A 116 -5.40 13.80 13.90
N ILE A 117 -4.29 13.35 13.33
CA ILE A 117 -3.45 14.18 12.46
C ILE A 117 -3.99 14.06 11.04
N ALA A 118 -4.42 15.18 10.45
CA ALA A 118 -5.04 15.18 9.12
C ALA A 118 -4.75 16.49 8.36
N SER A 119 -5.13 16.51 7.08
CA SER A 119 -5.17 17.72 6.27
C SER A 119 -6.20 18.71 6.81
N ALA A 120 -6.03 20.01 6.52
CA ALA A 120 -6.86 21.07 7.09
C ALA A 120 -8.35 21.02 6.68
N ASP A 121 -8.65 20.32 5.60
CA ASP A 121 -10.00 20.09 5.06
C ASP A 121 -10.73 18.93 5.74
N VAL A 122 -9.99 18.05 6.45
CA VAL A 122 -10.58 16.91 7.18
C VAL A 122 -10.96 17.36 8.58
N ARG A 123 -12.25 17.30 8.90
CA ARG A 123 -12.79 17.55 10.24
C ARG A 123 -13.77 16.47 10.63
N LEU A 124 -13.63 15.97 11.85
CA LEU A 124 -14.52 14.99 12.43
C LEU A 124 -15.18 15.57 13.68
N ASP A 125 -16.52 15.52 13.75
CA ASP A 125 -17.26 16.06 14.88
C ASP A 125 -16.88 15.35 16.18
N GLY A 126 -16.54 16.15 17.21
CA GLY A 126 -16.16 15.63 18.52
C GLY A 126 -14.75 15.02 18.60
N MET A 127 -13.93 15.12 17.55
CA MET A 127 -12.54 14.64 17.54
C MET A 127 -11.55 15.82 17.43
N THR A 128 -10.55 15.84 18.30
CA THR A 128 -9.43 16.76 18.18
C THR A 128 -8.66 16.49 16.90
N THR A 129 -8.44 17.52 16.08
CA THR A 129 -7.68 17.37 14.82
C THR A 129 -6.46 18.30 14.83
N TRP A 130 -5.28 17.74 14.54
CA TRP A 130 -4.04 18.48 14.37
C TRP A 130 -3.64 18.53 12.90
N THR A 131 -3.15 19.66 12.44
CA THR A 131 -2.59 19.79 11.09
C THR A 131 -1.07 19.71 11.12
N THR A 132 -0.46 19.27 10.01
CA THR A 132 1.00 19.25 9.88
C THR A 132 1.62 20.61 10.08
N TRP A 133 0.93 21.69 9.66
CA TRP A 133 1.38 23.07 9.88
C TRP A 133 1.45 23.40 11.36
N ALA A 134 0.40 23.12 12.13
CA ALA A 134 0.36 23.39 13.57
C ALA A 134 1.47 22.61 14.32
N LEU A 135 1.68 21.33 13.95
CA LEU A 135 2.71 20.47 14.54
C LEU A 135 4.15 20.83 14.08
N SER A 136 4.31 21.74 13.13
CA SER A 136 5.61 22.20 12.61
C SER A 136 6.00 23.60 13.09
N MET A 137 5.20 24.22 13.95
CA MET A 137 5.52 25.53 14.51
C MET A 137 6.71 25.44 15.48
N PRO A 138 7.66 26.40 15.44
CA PRO A 138 8.79 26.43 16.37
C PRO A 138 8.33 26.44 17.84
N VAL A 139 9.08 25.75 18.70
CA VAL A 139 8.89 25.77 20.15
C VAL A 139 10.15 26.27 20.83
N ASP A 140 9.98 26.98 21.94
CA ASP A 140 11.08 27.63 22.68
C ASP A 140 11.80 26.70 23.68
N ASP A 141 11.35 25.44 23.85
CA ASP A 141 11.82 24.59 24.93
C ASP A 141 12.48 23.30 24.40
N THR A 142 13.37 22.75 25.24
CA THR A 142 14.03 21.48 25.03
C THR A 142 13.02 20.34 25.04
N LEU A 143 13.17 19.44 24.10
CA LEU A 143 12.36 18.24 23.92
C LEU A 143 12.10 17.50 25.24
N ARG A 144 10.82 17.37 25.61
CA ARG A 144 10.42 16.46 26.68
C ARG A 144 10.55 15.04 26.15
N THR A 145 11.29 14.22 26.86
CA THR A 145 11.48 12.83 26.50
C THR A 145 10.18 12.04 26.67
N ARG A 146 10.01 10.94 25.89
CA ARG A 146 8.94 9.94 25.99
C ARG A 146 9.07 9.06 27.26
N GLU A 147 9.21 9.70 28.42
CA GLU A 147 9.34 8.97 29.68
C GLU A 147 8.14 8.05 29.89
N GLY A 148 8.41 6.77 30.16
CA GLY A 148 7.39 5.77 30.43
C GLY A 148 6.87 4.99 29.21
N LEU A 149 7.46 5.13 28.01
CA LEU A 149 7.19 4.21 26.92
C LEU A 149 7.80 2.83 27.23
N LEU A 150 6.98 1.79 27.14
CA LEU A 150 7.36 0.41 27.43
C LEU A 150 7.22 -0.47 26.20
N PRO A 151 7.99 -1.57 26.08
CA PRO A 151 7.90 -2.53 24.99
C PRO A 151 6.50 -3.16 24.80
N GLU A 152 5.72 -3.25 25.85
CA GLU A 152 4.34 -3.79 25.85
C GLU A 152 3.31 -2.79 25.34
N HIS A 153 3.63 -1.49 25.29
CA HIS A 153 2.72 -0.49 24.75
C HIS A 153 2.48 -0.72 23.26
N PRO A 154 1.31 -0.36 22.74
CA PRO A 154 1.04 -0.46 21.32
C PRO A 154 1.95 0.50 20.54
N ALA A 155 2.47 0.02 19.41
CA ALA A 155 3.19 0.80 18.43
C ALA A 155 2.23 1.36 17.36
N TYR A 156 1.30 0.52 16.94
CA TYR A 156 0.26 0.88 15.97
C TYR A 156 -0.99 0.02 16.17
N VAL A 157 -2.07 0.50 15.56
CA VAL A 157 -3.32 -0.25 15.45
C VAL A 157 -3.74 -0.29 14.01
N ILE A 158 -3.98 -1.48 13.45
CA ILE A 158 -4.57 -1.62 12.11
C ILE A 158 -5.96 -2.22 12.25
N TYR A 159 -6.94 -1.57 11.60
CA TYR A 159 -8.28 -2.10 11.52
C TYR A 159 -8.44 -3.03 10.32
N THR A 160 -8.83 -4.24 10.61
CA THR A 160 -9.18 -5.24 9.60
C THR A 160 -10.69 -5.42 9.53
N SER A 161 -11.19 -5.93 8.42
CA SER A 161 -12.59 -6.30 8.29
C SER A 161 -12.98 -7.35 9.33
N GLY A 162 -14.22 -7.27 9.84
CA GLY A 162 -14.72 -8.16 10.88
C GLY A 162 -15.85 -9.05 10.40
N SER A 163 -15.85 -10.34 10.80
CA SER A 163 -16.88 -11.33 10.46
C SER A 163 -18.29 -10.93 10.94
N THR A 164 -18.38 -10.05 11.93
CA THR A 164 -19.64 -9.51 12.47
C THR A 164 -20.14 -8.27 11.75
N GLY A 165 -19.49 -7.85 10.66
CA GLY A 165 -19.83 -6.64 9.90
C GLY A 165 -19.35 -5.34 10.53
N LYS A 166 -18.52 -5.40 11.58
CA LYS A 166 -17.83 -4.24 12.18
C LYS A 166 -16.32 -4.45 12.11
N PRO A 167 -15.55 -3.41 11.79
CA PRO A 167 -14.10 -3.52 11.78
C PRO A 167 -13.56 -3.86 13.18
N LYS A 168 -12.42 -4.56 13.20
CA LYS A 168 -11.73 -4.98 14.41
C LYS A 168 -10.32 -4.41 14.44
N GLY A 169 -9.94 -3.71 15.50
CA GLY A 169 -8.62 -3.14 15.69
C GLY A 169 -7.64 -4.17 16.24
N VAL A 170 -6.48 -4.30 15.61
CA VAL A 170 -5.37 -5.16 16.02
C VAL A 170 -4.25 -4.27 16.55
N PRO A 171 -4.06 -4.16 17.87
CA PRO A 171 -2.94 -3.44 18.45
C PRO A 171 -1.69 -4.32 18.40
N ILE A 172 -0.62 -3.79 17.86
CA ILE A 172 0.69 -4.44 17.84
C ILE A 172 1.62 -3.71 18.79
N SER A 173 2.30 -4.47 19.67
CA SER A 173 3.19 -3.89 20.67
C SER A 173 4.52 -3.40 20.06
N GLN A 174 5.20 -2.49 20.77
CA GLN A 174 6.55 -2.06 20.41
C GLN A 174 7.50 -3.26 20.31
N ALA A 175 7.45 -4.17 21.29
CA ALA A 175 8.28 -5.37 21.29
C ALA A 175 8.04 -6.25 20.06
N SER A 176 6.78 -6.50 19.71
CA SER A 176 6.43 -7.36 18.57
C SER A 176 6.94 -6.79 17.24
N ILE A 177 6.73 -5.50 16.99
CA ILE A 177 7.18 -4.89 15.73
C ILE A 177 8.70 -4.76 15.66
N CYS A 178 9.38 -4.38 16.74
CA CYS A 178 10.85 -4.28 16.76
C CYS A 178 11.49 -5.66 16.52
N HIS A 179 10.97 -6.70 17.17
CA HIS A 179 11.40 -8.08 16.91
C HIS A 179 11.18 -8.46 15.43
N PHE A 180 9.99 -8.20 14.89
CA PHE A 180 9.66 -8.51 13.50
C PHE A 180 10.65 -7.85 12.52
N LEU A 181 10.89 -6.55 12.64
CA LEU A 181 11.80 -5.81 11.76
C LEU A 181 13.21 -6.41 11.73
N ARG A 182 13.73 -6.81 12.88
CA ARG A 182 15.05 -7.46 12.99
C ARG A 182 15.05 -8.88 12.44
N SER A 183 14.02 -9.63 12.78
CA SER A 183 13.86 -11.03 12.41
C SER A 183 13.70 -11.18 10.90
N GLU A 184 12.88 -10.37 10.27
CA GLU A 184 12.67 -10.42 8.82
C GLU A 184 13.89 -9.91 8.08
N ASN A 185 14.51 -8.80 8.53
CA ASN A 185 15.68 -8.27 7.86
C ASN A 185 16.92 -9.19 7.97
N GLU A 186 17.00 -10.02 8.97
CA GLU A 186 18.03 -11.07 9.05
C GLU A 186 18.01 -11.99 7.82
N VAL A 187 16.81 -12.23 7.25
CA VAL A 187 16.61 -13.08 6.07
C VAL A 187 16.65 -12.25 4.79
N LEU A 188 15.93 -11.13 4.73
CA LEU A 188 15.87 -10.26 3.54
C LEU A 188 17.22 -9.65 3.21
N GLY A 189 17.94 -9.13 4.20
CA GLY A 189 19.24 -8.51 4.03
C GLY A 189 19.19 -7.14 3.35
N VAL A 190 18.16 -6.32 3.66
CA VAL A 190 18.18 -4.88 3.34
C VAL A 190 19.28 -4.21 4.15
N ARG A 191 20.00 -3.26 3.55
CA ARG A 191 21.21 -2.68 4.15
C ARG A 191 21.33 -1.18 3.87
N HIS A 192 22.18 -0.53 4.64
CA HIS A 192 22.61 0.83 4.36
C HIS A 192 23.11 0.95 2.91
N GLY A 193 22.64 1.98 2.20
CA GLY A 193 22.90 2.18 0.77
C GLY A 193 21.86 1.62 -0.17
N ASP A 194 20.92 0.82 0.30
CA ASP A 194 19.73 0.46 -0.49
C ASP A 194 18.79 1.66 -0.63
N LYS A 195 18.08 1.70 -1.75
CA LYS A 195 16.93 2.57 -1.96
C LYS A 195 15.69 1.70 -2.08
N VAL A 196 14.79 1.86 -1.12
CA VAL A 196 13.57 1.05 -1.00
C VAL A 196 12.40 1.82 -1.61
N TYR A 197 11.63 1.16 -2.47
CA TYR A 197 10.37 1.69 -2.97
C TYR A 197 9.33 1.72 -1.84
N GLN A 198 8.75 2.89 -1.56
CA GLN A 198 7.62 3.03 -0.66
C GLN A 198 6.34 3.19 -1.48
N GLY A 199 5.63 2.10 -1.69
CA GLY A 199 4.43 1.98 -2.51
C GLY A 199 3.18 1.57 -1.76
N PHE A 200 3.32 0.78 -0.69
CA PHE A 200 2.18 0.36 0.10
C PHE A 200 1.51 1.53 0.83
N SER A 201 0.21 1.38 1.04
CA SER A 201 -0.53 2.22 1.97
C SER A 201 -0.03 2.03 3.40
N VAL A 202 0.08 3.12 4.16
CA VAL A 202 0.41 3.04 5.60
C VAL A 202 -0.73 2.43 6.43
N ALA A 203 -1.93 2.32 5.88
CA ALA A 203 -3.05 1.60 6.48
C ALA A 203 -2.95 0.07 6.29
N PHE A 204 -1.90 -0.38 5.58
CA PHE A 204 -1.58 -1.77 5.36
C PHE A 204 -0.24 -2.11 6.00
N ASP A 205 -0.17 -3.19 6.77
CA ASP A 205 0.99 -3.51 7.62
C ASP A 205 2.27 -3.84 6.84
N MET A 206 2.19 -4.32 5.59
CA MET A 206 3.37 -4.49 4.73
C MET A 206 4.15 -3.18 4.49
N SER A 207 3.56 -2.00 4.74
CA SER A 207 4.30 -0.73 4.71
C SER A 207 5.43 -0.66 5.73
N PHE A 208 5.39 -1.47 6.79
CA PHE A 208 6.48 -1.57 7.77
C PHE A 208 7.76 -2.18 7.19
N GLU A 209 7.61 -3.15 6.30
CA GLU A 209 8.73 -3.76 5.59
C GLU A 209 9.46 -2.71 4.73
N GLU A 210 8.71 -1.78 4.12
CA GLU A 210 9.31 -0.68 3.36
C GLU A 210 9.95 0.37 4.27
N ILE A 211 9.16 0.91 5.21
CA ILE A 211 9.50 2.11 5.98
C ILE A 211 10.45 1.79 7.13
N TRP A 212 10.06 0.87 8.00
CA TRP A 212 10.78 0.68 9.26
C TRP A 212 11.99 -0.24 9.16
N ILE A 213 12.02 -1.19 8.19
CA ILE A 213 13.28 -1.88 7.86
C ILE A 213 14.29 -0.88 7.28
N SER A 214 13.85 0.08 6.46
CA SER A 214 14.74 1.14 5.98
C SER A 214 15.31 1.96 7.14
N TYR A 215 14.46 2.34 8.09
CA TYR A 215 14.91 3.08 9.28
C TYR A 215 15.82 2.24 10.20
N LEU A 216 15.61 0.93 10.29
CA LEU A 216 16.47 0.04 11.06
C LEU A 216 17.91 0.03 10.55
N VAL A 217 18.11 0.03 9.23
CA VAL A 217 19.43 -0.16 8.61
C VAL A 217 20.04 1.12 8.05
N GLY A 218 19.32 2.22 8.03
CA GLY A 218 19.78 3.48 7.43
C GLY A 218 19.72 3.48 5.89
N ALA A 219 18.79 2.72 5.29
CA ALA A 219 18.48 2.77 3.87
C ALA A 219 17.66 4.02 3.54
N SER A 220 17.56 4.40 2.27
CA SER A 220 16.71 5.50 1.84
C SER A 220 15.38 5.00 1.27
N LEU A 221 14.31 5.76 1.50
CA LEU A 221 13.00 5.53 0.92
C LEU A 221 12.78 6.42 -0.30
N TRP A 222 12.35 5.84 -1.40
CA TRP A 222 11.72 6.60 -2.47
C TRP A 222 10.20 6.48 -2.31
N VAL A 223 9.58 7.57 -1.86
CA VAL A 223 8.12 7.64 -1.70
C VAL A 223 7.51 7.91 -3.07
N ALA A 224 6.87 6.90 -3.64
CA ALA A 224 6.28 7.05 -4.97
C ALA A 224 5.01 7.90 -4.92
N PRO A 225 4.82 8.86 -5.84
CA PRO A 225 3.56 9.56 -5.99
C PRO A 225 2.39 8.60 -6.23
N LYS A 226 1.19 8.92 -5.69
CA LYS A 226 -0.01 8.05 -5.80
C LYS A 226 -0.30 7.64 -7.24
N MET A 227 -0.03 8.50 -8.20
CA MET A 227 -0.22 8.20 -9.63
C MET A 227 0.66 7.04 -10.12
N LEU A 228 1.91 6.96 -9.67
CA LEU A 228 2.83 5.89 -10.06
C LEU A 228 2.51 4.57 -9.34
N THR A 229 2.02 4.61 -8.09
CA THR A 229 1.64 3.38 -7.38
C THR A 229 0.47 2.66 -8.05
N THR A 230 -0.29 3.35 -8.88
CA THR A 230 -1.43 2.81 -9.64
C THR A 230 -1.16 2.66 -11.14
N ASP A 231 0.06 2.98 -11.60
CA ASP A 231 0.48 2.86 -13.00
C ASP A 231 1.52 1.74 -13.18
N PRO A 232 1.09 0.50 -13.42
CA PRO A 232 2.00 -0.64 -13.54
C PRO A 232 2.87 -0.60 -14.82
N GLU A 233 2.54 0.23 -15.80
CA GLU A 233 3.36 0.43 -17.01
C GLU A 233 4.48 1.46 -16.77
N GLY A 234 4.16 2.57 -16.13
CA GLY A 234 5.14 3.64 -15.87
C GLY A 234 6.01 3.38 -14.63
N LEU A 235 5.56 2.52 -13.70
CA LEU A 235 6.29 2.25 -12.47
C LEU A 235 7.66 1.58 -12.70
N PRO A 236 7.84 0.58 -13.59
CA PRO A 236 9.15 -0.02 -13.84
C PRO A 236 10.21 1.00 -14.29
N ASP A 237 9.86 1.90 -15.23
CA ASP A 237 10.75 2.96 -15.69
C ASP A 237 11.10 3.95 -14.58
N ALA A 238 10.12 4.26 -13.72
CA ALA A 238 10.34 5.11 -12.56
C ALA A 238 11.30 4.45 -11.55
N LEU A 239 11.13 3.15 -11.26
CA LEU A 239 12.03 2.40 -10.38
C LEU A 239 13.48 2.39 -10.91
N VAL A 240 13.65 2.22 -12.22
CA VAL A 240 14.97 2.30 -12.88
C VAL A 240 15.55 3.70 -12.75
N ARG A 241 14.80 4.74 -13.11
CA ARG A 241 15.23 6.14 -13.07
C ARG A 241 15.64 6.57 -11.67
N GLU A 242 14.89 6.15 -10.65
CA GLU A 242 15.15 6.47 -9.26
C GLU A 242 16.26 5.60 -8.64
N GLY A 243 16.70 4.55 -9.33
CA GLY A 243 17.73 3.65 -8.82
C GLY A 243 17.28 2.83 -7.62
N VAL A 244 16.04 2.37 -7.61
CA VAL A 244 15.48 1.52 -6.55
C VAL A 244 16.17 0.15 -6.57
N THR A 245 16.54 -0.35 -5.39
CA THR A 245 17.23 -1.64 -5.22
C THR A 245 16.41 -2.68 -4.48
N VAL A 246 15.37 -2.24 -3.75
CA VAL A 246 14.46 -3.10 -2.98
C VAL A 246 13.03 -2.75 -3.31
N LEU A 247 12.26 -3.76 -3.70
CA LEU A 247 10.84 -3.65 -4.03
C LEU A 247 10.04 -4.62 -3.16
N HIS A 248 9.14 -4.07 -2.34
CA HIS A 248 8.06 -4.84 -1.72
C HIS A 248 6.80 -4.65 -2.56
N ALA A 249 6.11 -5.75 -2.92
CA ALA A 249 4.96 -5.67 -3.79
C ALA A 249 3.99 -6.83 -3.57
N VAL A 250 2.74 -6.63 -3.97
CA VAL A 250 1.82 -7.76 -4.15
C VAL A 250 2.13 -8.46 -5.48
N PRO A 251 1.99 -9.79 -5.57
CA PRO A 251 2.24 -10.56 -6.80
C PRO A 251 1.49 -10.02 -8.02
N THR A 252 0.24 -9.57 -7.83
CA THR A 252 -0.57 -8.99 -8.91
C THR A 252 0.08 -7.75 -9.53
N LEU A 253 0.67 -6.85 -8.72
CA LEU A 253 1.37 -5.68 -9.25
C LEU A 253 2.59 -6.09 -10.08
N LEU A 254 3.39 -7.01 -9.56
CA LEU A 254 4.60 -7.49 -10.23
C LEU A 254 4.29 -8.20 -11.57
N ALA A 255 3.15 -8.92 -11.63
CA ALA A 255 2.68 -9.58 -12.84
C ALA A 255 2.37 -8.61 -13.98
N LEU A 256 1.99 -7.38 -13.65
CA LEU A 256 1.63 -6.33 -14.61
C LEU A 256 2.83 -5.55 -15.16
N PHE A 257 4.02 -5.69 -14.60
CA PHE A 257 5.20 -5.01 -15.12
C PHE A 257 5.50 -5.47 -16.54
N ALA A 258 5.59 -4.51 -17.48
CA ALA A 258 5.83 -4.81 -18.88
C ALA A 258 7.27 -5.31 -19.14
N HIS A 259 8.24 -4.82 -18.37
CA HIS A 259 9.66 -5.14 -18.52
C HIS A 259 10.36 -5.28 -17.18
N ASP A 260 11.61 -5.75 -17.20
CA ASP A 260 12.45 -5.93 -16.02
C ASP A 260 12.94 -4.59 -15.44
N VAL A 261 13.30 -4.63 -14.16
CA VAL A 261 13.95 -3.54 -13.42
C VAL A 261 15.33 -4.02 -12.96
N PRO A 262 16.38 -3.86 -13.77
CA PRO A 262 17.68 -4.51 -13.53
C PRO A 262 18.38 -4.11 -12.23
N GLY A 263 18.07 -2.92 -11.68
CA GLY A 263 18.64 -2.41 -10.41
C GLY A 263 18.14 -3.13 -9.16
N LEU A 264 17.05 -3.88 -9.24
CA LEU A 264 16.48 -4.58 -8.09
C LEU A 264 17.39 -5.72 -7.63
N ARG A 265 17.77 -5.68 -6.37
CA ARG A 265 18.54 -6.70 -5.64
C ARG A 265 17.65 -7.61 -4.81
N ILE A 266 16.55 -7.05 -4.28
CA ILE A 266 15.53 -7.75 -3.50
C ILE A 266 14.16 -7.43 -4.09
N VAL A 267 13.36 -8.47 -4.31
CA VAL A 267 11.92 -8.38 -4.54
C VAL A 267 11.24 -9.23 -3.48
N ASN A 268 10.43 -8.60 -2.63
CA ASN A 268 9.68 -9.25 -1.58
C ASN A 268 8.19 -9.21 -1.90
N LEU A 269 7.58 -10.38 -2.05
CA LEU A 269 6.17 -10.54 -2.39
C LEU A 269 5.38 -10.98 -1.17
N GLY A 270 4.21 -10.43 -0.99
CA GLY A 270 3.32 -10.81 0.10
C GLY A 270 1.88 -10.34 -0.13
N GLY A 271 1.00 -10.66 0.80
CA GLY A 271 -0.39 -10.22 0.77
C GLY A 271 -1.32 -11.02 -0.15
N GLU A 272 -0.80 -11.74 -1.15
CA GLU A 272 -1.56 -12.55 -2.11
C GLU A 272 -0.87 -13.88 -2.38
N VAL A 273 -1.55 -14.77 -3.08
CA VAL A 273 -0.93 -16.00 -3.58
C VAL A 273 0.04 -15.66 -4.72
N CYS A 274 1.29 -16.08 -4.60
CA CYS A 274 2.30 -15.86 -5.63
C CYS A 274 2.14 -16.90 -6.75
N PRO A 275 1.85 -16.47 -8.01
CA PRO A 275 1.79 -17.38 -9.16
C PRO A 275 3.18 -17.90 -9.56
N ASP A 276 3.27 -19.18 -9.91
CA ASP A 276 4.52 -19.85 -10.29
C ASP A 276 5.26 -19.18 -11.46
N PHE A 277 4.52 -18.59 -12.41
CA PHE A 277 5.11 -17.96 -13.61
C PHE A 277 5.95 -16.71 -13.29
N LEU A 278 5.79 -16.10 -12.11
CA LEU A 278 6.60 -14.97 -11.70
C LEU A 278 8.02 -15.37 -11.33
N VAL A 279 8.21 -16.59 -10.81
CA VAL A 279 9.50 -17.02 -10.29
C VAL A 279 10.60 -17.03 -11.37
N PRO A 280 10.45 -17.70 -12.54
CA PRO A 280 11.50 -17.71 -13.56
C PRO A 280 11.76 -16.31 -14.18
N ARG A 281 10.78 -15.41 -14.10
CA ARG A 281 10.92 -14.05 -14.62
C ARG A 281 11.70 -13.13 -13.68
N TRP A 282 11.51 -13.29 -12.36
CA TRP A 282 11.99 -12.33 -11.38
C TRP A 282 13.12 -12.86 -10.49
N ALA A 283 13.25 -14.18 -10.29
CA ALA A 283 14.38 -14.80 -9.59
C ALA A 283 15.55 -14.96 -10.56
N THR A 284 16.29 -13.88 -10.79
CA THR A 284 17.43 -13.82 -11.73
C THR A 284 18.76 -13.73 -11.00
N PRO A 285 19.90 -14.07 -11.62
CA PRO A 285 21.21 -13.94 -10.96
C PRO A 285 21.45 -12.52 -10.40
N GLY A 286 21.80 -12.46 -9.13
CA GLY A 286 22.02 -11.19 -8.40
C GLY A 286 20.79 -10.55 -7.79
N ARG A 287 19.60 -11.11 -8.04
CA ARG A 287 18.32 -10.69 -7.43
C ARG A 287 17.73 -11.84 -6.62
N ARG A 288 17.39 -11.55 -5.37
CA ARG A 288 16.66 -12.48 -4.51
C ARG A 288 15.16 -12.19 -4.59
N LEU A 289 14.36 -13.22 -4.81
CA LEU A 289 12.91 -13.14 -4.83
C LEU A 289 12.35 -13.87 -3.61
N PHE A 290 11.55 -13.18 -2.83
CA PHE A 290 10.94 -13.73 -1.62
C PHE A 290 9.42 -13.77 -1.71
N ASN A 291 8.81 -14.67 -0.96
CA ASN A 291 7.39 -14.76 -0.71
C ASN A 291 7.17 -14.78 0.81
N THR A 292 6.58 -13.73 1.36
CA THR A 292 6.26 -13.61 2.78
C THR A 292 4.81 -13.95 3.05
N TYR A 293 4.56 -14.46 4.25
CA TYR A 293 3.21 -14.75 4.72
C TYR A 293 3.09 -14.39 6.20
N GLY A 294 2.02 -13.66 6.51
CA GLY A 294 1.58 -13.38 7.88
C GLY A 294 0.24 -12.67 7.88
N PRO A 295 -0.63 -12.96 8.84
CA PRO A 295 -1.78 -12.11 9.15
C PRO A 295 -1.35 -10.95 10.05
N THR A 296 -2.07 -9.84 10.01
CA THR A 296 -1.86 -8.65 10.85
C THR A 296 -1.75 -9.00 12.34
N GLU A 297 -2.51 -10.00 12.78
CA GLU A 297 -2.53 -10.51 14.16
C GLU A 297 -1.22 -11.19 14.60
N THR A 298 -0.28 -11.38 13.66
CA THR A 298 1.06 -11.95 13.96
C THR A 298 2.20 -11.02 13.55
N THR A 299 1.90 -9.73 13.42
CA THR A 299 2.85 -8.65 13.12
C THR A 299 3.47 -8.80 11.73
N VAL A 300 2.73 -8.36 10.71
CA VAL A 300 3.10 -8.26 9.30
C VAL A 300 3.35 -9.63 8.65
N SER A 301 4.51 -10.23 8.88
CA SER A 301 4.90 -11.54 8.32
C SER A 301 5.45 -12.46 9.41
N ALA A 302 5.17 -13.75 9.31
CA ALA A 302 5.61 -14.76 10.26
C ALA A 302 6.43 -15.89 9.61
N SER A 303 6.37 -16.00 8.27
CA SER A 303 7.21 -16.91 7.49
C SER A 303 7.67 -16.29 6.18
N LEU A 304 8.73 -16.86 5.62
CA LEU A 304 9.34 -16.39 4.40
C LEU A 304 9.93 -17.55 3.60
N ALA A 305 9.73 -17.52 2.28
CA ALA A 305 10.38 -18.41 1.31
C ALA A 305 11.26 -17.58 0.37
N GLU A 306 12.49 -17.99 0.14
CA GLU A 306 13.24 -17.55 -1.04
C GLU A 306 12.82 -18.40 -2.23
N LEU A 307 12.25 -17.78 -3.26
CA LEU A 307 11.72 -18.47 -4.43
C LEU A 307 12.81 -18.70 -5.47
N LEU A 308 12.98 -19.94 -5.88
CA LEU A 308 13.97 -20.35 -6.88
C LEU A 308 13.29 -20.99 -8.10
N PRO A 309 13.80 -20.74 -9.32
CA PRO A 309 13.25 -21.35 -10.53
C PRO A 309 13.25 -22.88 -10.45
N GLY A 310 12.13 -23.49 -10.82
CA GLY A 310 11.97 -24.96 -10.80
C GLY A 310 11.61 -25.57 -9.44
N GLN A 311 11.46 -24.76 -8.39
CA GLN A 311 10.95 -25.19 -7.10
C GLN A 311 9.48 -24.78 -6.92
N PRO A 312 8.68 -25.54 -6.15
CA PRO A 312 7.30 -25.15 -5.82
C PRO A 312 7.26 -23.83 -5.06
N VAL A 313 6.25 -23.01 -5.34
CA VAL A 313 5.97 -21.80 -4.55
C VAL A 313 5.36 -22.22 -3.22
N THR A 314 6.01 -21.82 -2.13
CA THR A 314 5.56 -22.05 -0.75
C THR A 314 5.54 -20.72 0.01
N ILE A 315 5.02 -20.72 1.23
CA ILE A 315 5.19 -19.61 2.18
C ILE A 315 6.43 -19.80 3.09
N GLY A 316 7.25 -20.80 2.77
CA GLY A 316 8.56 -21.01 3.37
C GLY A 316 8.53 -21.63 4.76
N THR A 317 9.41 -21.12 5.58
CA THR A 317 9.61 -21.53 6.98
C THR A 317 9.40 -20.34 7.91
N PRO A 318 9.10 -20.58 9.21
CA PRO A 318 8.95 -19.51 10.18
C PRO A 318 10.20 -18.62 10.26
N LEU A 319 9.97 -17.31 10.40
CA LEU A 319 11.00 -16.33 10.70
C LEU A 319 11.70 -16.64 12.05
N PRO A 320 12.89 -16.09 12.31
CA PRO A 320 13.56 -16.28 13.61
C PRO A 320 12.63 -16.03 14.79
N ASN A 321 12.65 -16.94 15.77
CA ASN A 321 11.80 -16.97 16.99
C ASN A 321 10.29 -17.16 16.76
N TYR A 322 9.81 -17.30 15.51
CA TYR A 322 8.44 -17.71 15.25
C TYR A 322 8.33 -19.23 15.19
N GLY A 323 7.13 -19.74 15.47
CA GLY A 323 6.76 -21.13 15.29
C GLY A 323 5.46 -21.28 14.51
N MET A 324 5.34 -22.36 13.75
CA MET A 324 4.12 -22.69 13.01
C MET A 324 3.76 -24.15 13.18
N LEU A 325 2.46 -24.41 13.27
CA LEU A 325 1.92 -25.76 13.39
C LEU A 325 0.63 -25.91 12.60
N ILE A 326 0.33 -27.14 12.21
CA ILE A 326 -0.94 -27.48 11.59
C ILE A 326 -1.84 -28.12 12.64
N ARG A 327 -3.07 -27.61 12.78
CA ARG A 327 -4.06 -28.04 13.77
C ARG A 327 -5.24 -28.71 13.09
N GLY A 328 -5.62 -29.88 13.57
CA GLY A 328 -6.82 -30.60 13.14
C GLY A 328 -8.12 -30.02 13.74
N ASP A 329 -9.26 -30.48 13.25
CA ASP A 329 -10.59 -30.08 13.73
C ASP A 329 -10.83 -30.46 15.19
N ASP A 330 -10.21 -31.53 15.66
CA ASP A 330 -10.21 -31.99 17.06
C ASP A 330 -9.31 -31.16 17.98
N GLY A 331 -8.58 -30.21 17.43
CA GLY A 331 -7.63 -29.37 18.16
C GLY A 331 -6.23 -29.96 18.31
N ALA A 332 -5.98 -31.17 17.81
CA ALA A 332 -4.67 -31.81 17.88
C ALA A 332 -3.67 -31.21 16.88
N VAL A 333 -2.40 -31.20 17.26
CA VAL A 333 -1.30 -30.84 16.35
C VAL A 333 -1.04 -31.98 15.40
N LEU A 334 -1.24 -31.72 14.10
CA LEU A 334 -1.10 -32.74 13.06
C LEU A 334 0.38 -33.06 12.73
N PRO A 335 0.67 -34.27 12.27
CA PRO A 335 1.98 -34.64 11.73
C PRO A 335 2.22 -33.98 10.36
N GLN A 336 3.48 -34.05 9.90
CA GLN A 336 3.91 -33.60 8.58
C GLN A 336 3.09 -34.26 7.46
N GLY A 337 2.78 -33.51 6.42
CA GLY A 337 2.01 -33.92 5.25
C GLY A 337 0.49 -33.81 5.41
N GLN A 338 -0.04 -33.77 6.62
CA GLN A 338 -1.48 -33.65 6.84
C GLN A 338 -1.95 -32.20 6.70
N VAL A 339 -3.17 -32.04 6.17
CA VAL A 339 -3.83 -30.73 5.95
C VAL A 339 -4.67 -30.37 7.17
N GLY A 340 -4.57 -29.15 7.61
CA GLY A 340 -5.36 -28.58 8.69
C GLY A 340 -5.20 -27.07 8.78
N GLU A 341 -5.69 -26.45 9.87
CA GLU A 341 -5.59 -25.01 10.10
C GLU A 341 -4.15 -24.63 10.49
N LEU A 342 -3.59 -23.65 9.77
CA LEU A 342 -2.29 -23.07 10.12
C LEU A 342 -2.42 -22.22 11.38
N CYS A 343 -1.60 -22.49 12.38
CA CYS A 343 -1.49 -21.70 13.59
C CYS A 343 -0.07 -21.18 13.76
N ILE A 344 0.06 -19.97 14.29
CA ILE A 344 1.31 -19.23 14.37
C ILE A 344 1.59 -18.90 15.84
N THR A 345 2.85 -19.09 16.27
CA THR A 345 3.34 -18.78 17.62
C THR A 345 4.55 -17.85 17.54
N GLY A 346 4.94 -17.27 18.65
CA GLY A 346 6.15 -16.45 18.75
C GLY A 346 5.87 -15.00 19.17
N PRO A 347 6.93 -14.17 19.28
CA PRO A 347 6.88 -12.83 19.84
C PRO A 347 6.06 -11.83 19.00
N GLY A 348 5.79 -12.15 17.73
CA GLY A 348 4.92 -11.33 16.87
C GLY A 348 3.43 -11.56 17.08
N VAL A 349 3.00 -12.56 17.88
CA VAL A 349 1.58 -12.80 18.12
C VAL A 349 0.99 -11.68 18.97
N ALA A 350 0.01 -10.96 18.40
CA ALA A 350 -0.64 -9.81 19.04
C ALA A 350 -1.33 -10.13 20.35
N GLY A 351 -1.58 -9.11 21.16
CA GLY A 351 -2.31 -9.21 22.43
C GLY A 351 -3.78 -9.62 22.29
N GLY A 352 -4.38 -9.44 21.12
CA GLY A 352 -5.80 -9.69 20.80
C GLY A 352 -6.42 -8.55 20.03
N TYR A 353 -7.73 -8.48 20.01
CA TYR A 353 -8.52 -7.43 19.35
C TYR A 353 -9.00 -6.39 20.37
N LEU A 354 -8.92 -5.11 20.02
CA LEU A 354 -9.39 -4.01 20.86
C LEU A 354 -10.87 -4.19 21.22
N GLY A 355 -11.18 -4.17 22.53
CA GLY A 355 -12.56 -4.25 23.01
C GLY A 355 -13.35 -5.51 22.60
N ARG A 356 -12.66 -6.60 22.20
CA ARG A 356 -13.30 -7.83 21.71
C ARG A 356 -12.77 -9.07 22.44
N PRO A 357 -13.03 -9.21 23.76
CA PRO A 357 -12.46 -10.32 24.56
C PRO A 357 -12.90 -11.71 24.10
N GLU A 358 -14.15 -11.87 23.68
CA GLU A 358 -14.68 -13.16 23.23
C GLU A 358 -14.01 -13.61 21.93
N LEU A 359 -13.91 -12.73 20.92
CA LEU A 359 -13.21 -13.01 19.67
C LEU A 359 -11.71 -13.24 19.89
N THR A 360 -11.13 -12.51 20.84
CA THR A 360 -9.74 -12.72 21.24
C THR A 360 -9.54 -14.13 21.80
N ALA A 361 -10.40 -14.56 22.71
CA ALA A 361 -10.33 -15.91 23.29
C ALA A 361 -10.54 -17.02 22.25
N GLU A 362 -11.34 -16.77 21.19
CA GLU A 362 -11.56 -17.72 20.09
C GLU A 362 -10.32 -17.88 19.20
N LYS A 363 -9.64 -16.77 18.88
CA LYS A 363 -8.57 -16.73 17.88
C LYS A 363 -7.17 -16.84 18.48
N PHE A 364 -6.96 -16.38 19.70
CA PHE A 364 -5.68 -16.40 20.38
C PHE A 364 -5.68 -17.41 21.54
N LEU A 365 -5.12 -18.55 21.28
CA LEU A 365 -5.08 -19.67 22.22
C LEU A 365 -3.72 -19.76 22.93
N ALA A 366 -3.64 -20.59 23.97
CA ALA A 366 -2.36 -20.95 24.57
C ALA A 366 -1.53 -21.80 23.56
N ASN A 367 -0.23 -21.50 23.46
CA ASN A 367 0.68 -22.36 22.70
C ASN A 367 0.81 -23.72 23.41
N PRO A 368 0.56 -24.84 22.74
CA PRO A 368 0.65 -26.17 23.36
C PRO A 368 2.07 -26.58 23.74
N ARG A 369 3.09 -25.90 23.18
CA ARG A 369 4.52 -26.18 23.46
C ARG A 369 5.34 -24.90 23.40
N PRO A 370 5.23 -24.03 24.40
CA PRO A 370 5.98 -22.78 24.42
C PRO A 370 7.49 -23.05 24.53
N SER A 371 8.26 -22.28 23.78
CA SER A 371 9.74 -22.30 23.81
C SER A 371 10.32 -21.33 24.83
N GLY A 372 9.51 -20.45 25.38
CA GLY A 372 9.86 -19.43 26.37
C GLY A 372 8.69 -18.47 26.65
N ASP A 373 8.92 -17.46 27.48
CA ASP A 373 7.89 -16.48 27.85
C ASP A 373 7.38 -15.66 26.67
N HIS A 374 8.20 -15.53 25.62
CA HIS A 374 7.88 -14.81 24.39
C HIS A 374 6.99 -15.63 23.40
N ASP A 375 6.71 -16.90 23.70
CA ASP A 375 6.06 -17.85 22.81
C ASP A 375 4.89 -18.59 23.51
N THR A 376 4.22 -17.93 24.45
CA THR A 376 3.15 -18.53 25.26
C THR A 376 1.81 -18.58 24.53
N ARG A 377 1.65 -17.85 23.42
CA ARG A 377 0.39 -17.68 22.69
C ARG A 377 0.49 -18.20 21.27
N MET A 378 -0.65 -18.61 20.74
CA MET A 378 -0.84 -19.09 19.40
C MET A 378 -2.01 -18.39 18.75
N TYR A 379 -1.83 -17.92 17.51
CA TYR A 379 -2.90 -17.35 16.71
C TYR A 379 -3.42 -18.36 15.69
N ARG A 380 -4.74 -18.49 15.57
CA ARG A 380 -5.44 -19.30 14.59
C ARG A 380 -5.71 -18.48 13.33
N SER A 381 -5.02 -18.78 12.23
CA SER A 381 -5.08 -17.96 11.02
C SER A 381 -6.38 -18.10 10.22
N GLY A 382 -7.03 -19.26 10.30
CA GLY A 382 -8.12 -19.65 9.41
C GLY A 382 -7.66 -20.11 8.03
N ASP A 383 -6.35 -20.12 7.76
CA ASP A 383 -5.77 -20.64 6.53
C ASP A 383 -5.56 -22.14 6.65
N LEU A 384 -5.85 -22.89 5.58
CA LEU A 384 -5.54 -24.30 5.45
C LEU A 384 -4.14 -24.46 4.88
N ALA A 385 -3.33 -25.29 5.53
CA ALA A 385 -1.97 -25.53 5.11
C ALA A 385 -1.51 -26.96 5.42
N ARG A 386 -0.36 -27.34 4.88
CA ARG A 386 0.41 -28.53 5.28
C ARG A 386 1.90 -28.20 5.30
N ILE A 387 2.64 -28.94 6.11
CA ILE A 387 4.11 -28.92 6.09
C ILE A 387 4.55 -30.06 5.18
N ASP A 388 5.29 -29.80 4.11
CA ASP A 388 5.75 -30.78 3.17
C ASP A 388 6.98 -31.57 3.69
N GLU A 389 7.47 -32.54 2.91
CA GLU A 389 8.61 -33.39 3.28
C GLU A 389 9.93 -32.64 3.46
N HIS A 390 10.04 -31.45 2.90
CA HIS A 390 11.20 -30.56 3.02
C HIS A 390 11.07 -29.55 4.17
N GLY A 391 9.99 -29.61 4.95
CA GLY A 391 9.72 -28.65 6.02
C GLY A 391 9.21 -27.31 5.53
N GLN A 392 8.78 -27.20 4.26
CA GLN A 392 8.19 -25.99 3.72
C GLN A 392 6.68 -25.99 3.97
N ILE A 393 6.12 -24.82 4.20
CA ILE A 393 4.68 -24.66 4.44
C ILE A 393 3.99 -24.33 3.12
N GLN A 394 3.04 -25.15 2.74
CA GLN A 394 2.18 -24.95 1.57
C GLN A 394 0.81 -24.46 2.04
N CYS A 395 0.44 -23.25 1.66
CA CYS A 395 -0.89 -22.69 1.89
C CYS A 395 -1.85 -23.27 0.82
N LEU A 396 -3.02 -23.76 1.27
CA LEU A 396 -4.01 -24.46 0.43
C LEU A 396 -5.34 -23.69 0.31
N GLY A 397 -5.38 -22.46 0.83
CA GLY A 397 -6.57 -21.62 0.85
C GLY A 397 -7.11 -21.39 2.26
N ARG A 398 -8.38 -21.02 2.35
CA ARG A 398 -9.01 -20.68 3.64
C ARG A 398 -10.12 -21.66 4.02
N SER A 399 -10.31 -21.83 5.33
CA SER A 399 -11.43 -22.58 5.92
C SER A 399 -12.69 -21.73 6.12
N ASP A 400 -12.57 -20.39 5.96
CA ASP A 400 -13.64 -19.40 6.14
C ASP A 400 -13.93 -18.62 4.85
N ASP A 401 -14.84 -17.64 4.95
CA ASP A 401 -15.31 -16.83 3.80
C ASP A 401 -14.46 -15.57 3.55
N GLN A 402 -13.31 -15.42 4.23
CA GLN A 402 -12.41 -14.31 3.98
C GLN A 402 -11.73 -14.44 2.62
N VAL A 403 -11.52 -13.30 1.97
CA VAL A 403 -10.81 -13.22 0.70
C VAL A 403 -9.73 -12.16 0.76
N LYS A 404 -8.74 -12.25 -0.13
CA LYS A 404 -7.77 -11.17 -0.36
C LYS A 404 -8.10 -10.48 -1.67
N VAL A 405 -8.27 -9.17 -1.64
CA VAL A 405 -8.59 -8.34 -2.80
C VAL A 405 -7.49 -7.29 -2.92
N ARG A 406 -6.61 -7.42 -3.89
CA ARG A 406 -5.45 -6.52 -4.09
C ARG A 406 -4.60 -6.38 -2.82
N GLY A 407 -4.35 -7.49 -2.15
CA GLY A 407 -3.62 -7.55 -0.90
C GLY A 407 -4.44 -7.26 0.35
N PHE A 408 -5.56 -6.57 0.24
CA PHE A 408 -6.44 -6.28 1.38
C PHE A 408 -7.22 -7.51 1.82
N ARG A 409 -7.24 -7.75 3.12
CA ARG A 409 -8.05 -8.81 3.74
C ARG A 409 -9.49 -8.35 3.88
N VAL A 410 -10.43 -9.03 3.23
CA VAL A 410 -11.84 -8.66 3.15
C VAL A 410 -12.73 -9.76 3.70
N GLU A 411 -13.55 -9.42 4.67
CA GLU A 411 -14.67 -10.25 5.15
C GLU A 411 -15.88 -10.01 4.25
N LEU A 412 -16.28 -11.00 3.49
CA LEU A 412 -17.45 -10.89 2.61
C LEU A 412 -18.72 -10.56 3.41
N GLY A 413 -18.82 -11.06 4.65
CA GLY A 413 -19.94 -10.78 5.55
C GLY A 413 -20.07 -9.29 5.94
N GLU A 414 -18.99 -8.50 5.97
CA GLU A 414 -19.07 -7.06 6.23
C GLU A 414 -19.77 -6.34 5.08
N ILE A 415 -19.45 -6.71 3.85
CA ILE A 415 -20.10 -6.15 2.64
C ILE A 415 -21.56 -6.58 2.60
N GLU A 416 -21.84 -7.85 2.87
CA GLU A 416 -23.19 -8.39 2.94
C GLU A 416 -24.04 -7.66 3.99
N ALA A 417 -23.49 -7.44 5.19
CA ALA A 417 -24.18 -6.68 6.24
C ALA A 417 -24.46 -5.23 5.83
N ALA A 418 -23.53 -4.59 5.09
CA ALA A 418 -23.76 -3.24 4.56
C ALA A 418 -24.85 -3.21 3.50
N LEU A 419 -24.92 -4.22 2.63
CA LEU A 419 -25.96 -4.40 1.64
C LEU A 419 -27.33 -4.66 2.27
N TYR A 420 -27.42 -5.50 3.30
CA TYR A 420 -28.67 -5.78 4.03
C TYR A 420 -29.31 -4.54 4.67
N ARG A 421 -28.51 -3.54 5.01
CA ARG A 421 -29.03 -2.28 5.57
C ARG A 421 -29.70 -1.38 4.53
N GLN A 422 -29.54 -1.69 3.23
CA GLN A 422 -30.06 -0.84 2.17
C GLN A 422 -31.54 -1.15 1.88
N PRO A 423 -32.37 -0.13 1.65
CA PRO A 423 -33.79 -0.31 1.32
C PRO A 423 -33.96 -1.19 0.10
N GLY A 424 -34.94 -2.12 0.17
CA GLY A 424 -35.28 -3.00 -0.93
C GLY A 424 -34.40 -4.23 -1.11
N VAL A 425 -33.32 -4.41 -0.32
CA VAL A 425 -32.48 -5.60 -0.34
C VAL A 425 -33.03 -6.64 0.64
N GLY A 426 -33.63 -7.70 0.12
CA GLY A 426 -34.16 -8.81 0.92
C GLY A 426 -33.11 -9.83 1.31
N ALA A 427 -32.10 -10.08 0.45
CA ALA A 427 -30.94 -10.90 0.76
C ALA A 427 -29.74 -10.49 -0.11
N ALA A 428 -28.54 -10.67 0.42
CA ALA A 428 -27.30 -10.41 -0.28
C ALA A 428 -26.28 -11.53 -0.04
N ALA A 429 -25.47 -11.81 -1.06
CA ALA A 429 -24.28 -12.65 -0.95
C ALA A 429 -23.17 -12.06 -1.82
N VAL A 430 -21.94 -12.11 -1.36
CA VAL A 430 -20.78 -11.58 -2.09
C VAL A 430 -19.78 -12.70 -2.33
N VAL A 431 -19.19 -12.73 -3.50
CA VAL A 431 -18.11 -13.68 -3.84
C VAL A 431 -16.97 -12.96 -4.56
N LEU A 432 -15.78 -13.50 -4.43
CA LEU A 432 -14.63 -13.11 -5.25
C LEU A 432 -14.60 -13.99 -6.50
N ARG A 433 -14.53 -13.37 -7.69
CA ARG A 433 -14.44 -14.06 -8.98
C ARG A 433 -13.36 -13.46 -9.85
N ASP A 434 -12.68 -14.33 -10.59
CA ASP A 434 -11.84 -13.89 -11.70
C ASP A 434 -12.73 -13.46 -12.87
N LEU A 435 -12.63 -12.20 -13.24
CA LEU A 435 -13.28 -11.61 -14.40
C LEU A 435 -12.21 -11.07 -15.35
N GLY A 436 -11.85 -11.89 -16.35
CA GLY A 436 -10.84 -11.51 -17.34
C GLY A 436 -9.41 -11.41 -16.78
N GLY A 437 -9.05 -12.31 -15.84
CA GLY A 437 -7.73 -12.37 -15.19
C GLY A 437 -7.56 -11.33 -14.07
N ILE A 438 -8.67 -10.78 -13.54
CA ILE A 438 -8.68 -9.91 -12.37
C ILE A 438 -9.71 -10.42 -11.37
N ASP A 439 -9.27 -10.61 -10.14
CA ASP A 439 -10.15 -10.91 -9.01
C ASP A 439 -11.02 -9.70 -8.66
N GLN A 440 -12.34 -9.87 -8.74
CA GLN A 440 -13.34 -8.85 -8.47
C GLN A 440 -14.44 -9.36 -7.52
N LEU A 441 -14.92 -8.46 -6.66
CA LEU A 441 -16.09 -8.72 -5.82
C LEU A 441 -17.35 -8.61 -6.66
N VAL A 442 -18.19 -9.66 -6.60
CA VAL A 442 -19.52 -9.71 -7.23
C VAL A 442 -20.58 -9.91 -6.15
N ALA A 443 -21.53 -8.99 -6.07
CA ALA A 443 -22.65 -9.07 -5.14
C ALA A 443 -23.89 -9.65 -5.84
N PHE A 444 -24.48 -10.68 -5.26
CA PHE A 444 -25.76 -11.28 -5.66
C PHE A 444 -26.86 -10.80 -4.73
N LEU A 445 -27.86 -10.11 -5.29
CA LEU A 445 -28.91 -9.44 -4.54
C LEU A 445 -30.26 -10.07 -4.83
N LYS A 446 -30.98 -10.46 -3.78
CA LYS A 446 -32.41 -10.77 -3.84
C LYS A 446 -33.18 -9.53 -3.40
N PRO A 447 -34.02 -8.93 -4.27
CA PRO A 447 -34.87 -7.82 -3.87
C PRO A 447 -35.89 -8.23 -2.81
N GLU A 448 -36.34 -7.29 -2.00
CA GLU A 448 -37.50 -7.46 -1.11
C GLU A 448 -38.79 -7.32 -1.92
N GLY A 449 -39.49 -8.43 -2.10
CA GLY A 449 -40.72 -8.46 -2.94
C GLY A 449 -40.43 -8.08 -4.41
N GLU A 450 -41.19 -7.13 -4.94
CA GLU A 450 -41.03 -6.59 -6.30
C GLU A 450 -40.20 -5.31 -6.36
N ALA A 451 -39.42 -5.00 -5.30
CA ALA A 451 -38.64 -3.79 -5.23
C ALA A 451 -37.64 -3.70 -6.42
N ARG A 452 -37.57 -2.56 -7.06
CA ARG A 452 -36.53 -2.24 -8.02
C ARG A 452 -35.33 -1.70 -7.25
N LEU A 453 -34.21 -2.40 -7.36
CA LEU A 453 -32.95 -1.95 -6.76
C LEU A 453 -32.28 -0.93 -7.69
N ASP A 454 -32.03 0.27 -7.17
CA ASP A 454 -31.19 1.26 -7.82
C ASP A 454 -29.71 0.94 -7.50
N LEU A 455 -29.01 0.34 -8.46
CA LEU A 455 -27.63 -0.10 -8.26
C LEU A 455 -26.67 1.08 -8.07
N HIS A 456 -26.96 2.24 -8.68
CA HIS A 456 -26.17 3.46 -8.49
C HIS A 456 -26.32 3.99 -7.05
N ALA A 457 -27.55 4.08 -6.56
CA ALA A 457 -27.82 4.48 -5.17
C ALA A 457 -27.22 3.49 -4.16
N LEU A 458 -27.27 2.18 -4.44
CA LEU A 458 -26.64 1.13 -3.63
C LEU A 458 -25.11 1.32 -3.56
N ARG A 459 -24.46 1.53 -4.70
CA ARG A 459 -23.02 1.75 -4.75
C ARG A 459 -22.62 3.02 -3.98
N ALA A 460 -23.35 4.12 -4.18
CA ALA A 460 -23.13 5.36 -3.45
C ALA A 460 -23.34 5.22 -1.94
N ALA A 461 -24.30 4.39 -1.52
CA ALA A 461 -24.55 4.10 -0.10
C ALA A 461 -23.40 3.27 0.50
N LEU A 462 -22.93 2.23 -0.20
CA LEU A 462 -21.78 1.43 0.24
C LEU A 462 -20.51 2.29 0.35
N ALA A 463 -20.30 3.24 -0.57
CA ALA A 463 -19.12 4.11 -0.58
C ALA A 463 -19.05 5.07 0.63
N ARG A 464 -20.14 5.26 1.37
CA ARG A 464 -20.15 6.02 2.64
C ARG A 464 -19.63 5.19 3.81
N ASP A 465 -19.91 3.87 3.78
CA ASP A 465 -19.64 2.97 4.91
C ASP A 465 -18.34 2.16 4.73
N LEU A 466 -18.00 1.83 3.48
CA LEU A 466 -16.93 0.90 3.15
C LEU A 466 -15.80 1.56 2.35
N PRO A 467 -14.54 1.11 2.54
CA PRO A 467 -13.43 1.50 1.69
C PRO A 467 -13.65 1.07 0.24
N ALA A 468 -13.05 1.77 -0.71
CA ALA A 468 -13.23 1.55 -2.14
C ALA A 468 -12.93 0.10 -2.58
N TYR A 469 -11.94 -0.57 -1.98
CA TYR A 469 -11.58 -1.96 -2.30
C TYR A 469 -12.62 -3.00 -1.84
N MET A 470 -13.57 -2.62 -0.96
CA MET A 470 -14.67 -3.48 -0.50
C MET A 470 -15.95 -3.29 -1.29
N ILE A 471 -16.02 -2.32 -2.20
CA ILE A 471 -17.22 -2.07 -3.00
C ILE A 471 -17.28 -3.09 -4.14
N PRO A 472 -18.39 -3.88 -4.28
CA PRO A 472 -18.50 -4.82 -5.37
C PRO A 472 -18.43 -4.13 -6.74
N ALA A 473 -17.58 -4.67 -7.63
CA ALA A 473 -17.47 -4.18 -9.00
C ALA A 473 -18.77 -4.45 -9.78
N ARG A 474 -19.47 -5.54 -9.42
CA ARG A 474 -20.67 -5.98 -10.11
C ARG A 474 -21.76 -6.39 -9.13
N PHE A 475 -23.01 -6.07 -9.49
CA PHE A 475 -24.21 -6.47 -8.78
C PHE A 475 -25.09 -7.33 -9.70
N GLU A 476 -25.49 -8.49 -9.22
CA GLU A 476 -26.35 -9.45 -9.93
C GLU A 476 -27.65 -9.64 -9.17
N ARG A 477 -28.77 -9.62 -9.89
CA ARG A 477 -30.06 -9.93 -9.31
C ARG A 477 -30.32 -11.44 -9.30
N VAL A 478 -30.74 -11.98 -8.18
CA VAL A 478 -31.09 -13.38 -8.03
C VAL A 478 -32.48 -13.55 -7.43
N ALA A 479 -33.19 -14.58 -7.85
CA ALA A 479 -34.49 -14.93 -7.24
C ALA A 479 -34.27 -15.42 -5.80
N GLU A 480 -33.22 -16.19 -5.57
CA GLU A 480 -32.86 -16.75 -4.27
C GLU A 480 -31.34 -16.77 -4.11
N VAL A 481 -30.84 -16.47 -2.90
CA VAL A 481 -29.46 -16.68 -2.50
C VAL A 481 -29.29 -18.14 -2.08
N PRO A 482 -28.52 -18.96 -2.81
CA PRO A 482 -28.38 -20.38 -2.52
C PRO A 482 -27.72 -20.60 -1.16
N ARG A 483 -28.22 -21.61 -0.41
CA ARG A 483 -27.73 -21.98 0.91
C ARG A 483 -27.42 -23.46 0.99
N LEU A 484 -26.40 -23.79 1.74
CA LEU A 484 -26.07 -25.16 2.13
C LEU A 484 -27.10 -25.67 3.14
N THR A 485 -27.14 -26.97 3.37
CA THR A 485 -27.97 -27.62 4.40
C THR A 485 -27.70 -27.09 5.81
N SER A 486 -26.51 -26.53 6.03
CA SER A 486 -26.14 -25.87 7.29
C SER A 486 -26.73 -24.44 7.45
N GLY A 487 -27.44 -23.92 6.44
CA GLY A 487 -27.96 -22.56 6.40
C GLY A 487 -26.96 -21.50 5.93
N LYS A 488 -25.66 -21.84 5.78
CA LYS A 488 -24.64 -20.94 5.24
C LYS A 488 -24.86 -20.69 3.75
N ILE A 489 -24.41 -19.52 3.25
CA ILE A 489 -24.44 -19.19 1.82
C ILE A 489 -23.60 -20.21 1.03
N ASP A 490 -24.15 -20.76 -0.04
CA ASP A 490 -23.42 -21.61 -0.98
C ASP A 490 -22.65 -20.76 -1.99
N ARG A 491 -21.49 -20.28 -1.56
CA ARG A 491 -20.62 -19.45 -2.40
C ARG A 491 -20.05 -20.21 -3.59
N LYS A 492 -19.93 -21.55 -3.50
CA LYS A 492 -19.44 -22.37 -4.61
C LYS A 492 -20.41 -22.33 -5.79
N THR A 493 -21.70 -22.48 -5.54
CA THR A 493 -22.74 -22.35 -6.56
C THR A 493 -22.76 -20.93 -7.13
N LEU A 494 -22.63 -19.89 -6.32
CA LEU A 494 -22.57 -18.50 -6.79
C LEU A 494 -21.33 -18.22 -7.65
N LYS A 495 -20.18 -18.79 -7.29
CA LYS A 495 -18.95 -18.67 -8.10
C LYS A 495 -19.07 -19.34 -9.46
N ALA A 496 -19.79 -20.44 -9.56
CA ALA A 496 -19.99 -21.20 -10.79
C ALA A 496 -21.11 -20.65 -11.68
N ARG A 497 -22.00 -19.79 -11.14
CA ARG A 497 -23.14 -19.23 -11.86
C ARG A 497 -22.66 -18.36 -13.01
N GLU A 498 -23.25 -18.55 -14.20
CA GLU A 498 -23.07 -17.58 -15.30
C GLU A 498 -23.61 -16.22 -14.87
N LEU A 499 -22.81 -15.17 -15.09
CA LEU A 499 -23.23 -13.81 -14.81
C LEU A 499 -24.17 -13.39 -15.91
N GLU A 500 -25.40 -13.15 -15.57
CA GLU A 500 -26.38 -12.62 -16.51
C GLU A 500 -25.92 -11.22 -16.93
N THR A 501 -25.94 -10.94 -18.23
CA THR A 501 -25.87 -9.57 -18.71
C THR A 501 -27.13 -8.91 -18.16
N VAL A 502 -26.97 -8.14 -17.06
CA VAL A 502 -28.09 -7.36 -16.52
C VAL A 502 -28.35 -6.26 -17.54
N SER A 503 -29.11 -6.60 -18.54
CA SER A 503 -29.84 -5.62 -19.29
C SER A 503 -30.89 -5.08 -18.33
N GLU A 504 -30.58 -4.00 -17.60
CA GLU A 504 -31.68 -3.13 -17.19
C GLU A 504 -32.42 -2.76 -18.47
N PRO A 505 -33.77 -2.87 -18.51
CA PRO A 505 -34.55 -2.62 -19.72
C PRO A 505 -34.60 -1.12 -20.10
N SER A 506 -33.59 -0.32 -19.76
CA SER A 506 -33.57 1.12 -19.99
C SER A 506 -32.19 1.65 -20.34
N GLY A 507 -31.55 1.11 -21.38
CA GLY A 507 -30.43 1.80 -21.98
C GLY A 507 -29.62 0.94 -22.92
N GLU A 508 -29.82 1.15 -24.19
CA GLU A 508 -28.83 0.84 -25.22
C GLU A 508 -27.55 1.61 -24.89
N ASP A 509 -26.39 1.07 -25.26
CA ASP A 509 -25.14 1.82 -25.27
C ASP A 509 -25.35 3.13 -26.05
N ASP A 510 -24.70 4.21 -25.62
CA ASP A 510 -24.65 5.37 -26.46
C ASP A 510 -23.95 5.01 -27.79
N VAL A 511 -24.45 5.55 -28.88
CA VAL A 511 -23.81 5.34 -30.19
C VAL A 511 -22.56 6.21 -30.22
N ALA A 512 -21.41 5.57 -30.37
CA ALA A 512 -20.15 6.29 -30.54
C ALA A 512 -20.20 7.12 -31.84
N VAL A 513 -19.96 8.41 -31.73
CA VAL A 513 -20.01 9.37 -32.84
C VAL A 513 -18.59 9.77 -33.26
N THR A 514 -17.65 9.80 -32.31
CA THR A 514 -16.27 10.20 -32.57
C THR A 514 -15.31 8.99 -32.52
N PRO A 515 -14.14 9.10 -33.16
CA PRO A 515 -13.11 8.06 -33.05
C PRO A 515 -12.65 7.80 -31.61
N GLY A 516 -12.61 8.84 -30.77
CA GLY A 516 -12.27 8.72 -29.36
C GLY A 516 -13.34 7.96 -28.58
N GLU A 517 -14.62 8.20 -28.84
CA GLU A 517 -15.74 7.46 -28.23
C GLU A 517 -15.71 5.99 -28.65
N GLN A 518 -15.49 5.71 -29.94
CA GLN A 518 -15.42 4.35 -30.45
C GLN A 518 -14.26 3.57 -29.78
N ALA A 519 -13.07 4.15 -29.77
CA ALA A 519 -11.90 3.51 -29.15
C ALA A 519 -12.10 3.30 -27.64
N LEU A 520 -12.73 4.26 -26.96
CA LEU A 520 -13.05 4.16 -25.53
C LEU A 520 -14.03 3.02 -25.27
N PHE A 521 -15.13 2.92 -26.02
CA PHE A 521 -16.13 1.86 -25.83
C PHE A 521 -15.56 0.49 -26.17
N ASP A 522 -14.76 0.37 -27.24
CA ASP A 522 -14.11 -0.89 -27.60
C ASP A 522 -13.12 -1.37 -26.52
N ALA A 523 -12.42 -0.44 -25.87
CA ALA A 523 -11.52 -0.74 -24.77
C ALA A 523 -12.27 -1.06 -23.44
N LEU A 524 -13.44 -0.47 -23.22
CA LEU A 524 -14.26 -0.70 -22.02
C LEU A 524 -15.07 -2.00 -22.07
N ARG A 525 -15.55 -2.42 -23.23
CA ARG A 525 -16.39 -3.63 -23.37
C ARG A 525 -15.80 -4.89 -22.73
N PRO A 526 -14.50 -5.22 -22.96
CA PRO A 526 -13.87 -6.37 -22.31
C PRO A 526 -13.73 -6.24 -20.80
N LEU A 527 -13.65 -4.99 -20.30
CA LEU A 527 -13.46 -4.69 -18.87
C LEU A 527 -14.78 -4.71 -18.10
N PHE A 528 -15.87 -4.33 -18.77
CA PHE A 528 -17.21 -4.24 -18.18
C PHE A 528 -18.25 -5.00 -19.03
N PRO A 529 -18.13 -6.32 -19.16
CA PRO A 529 -19.02 -7.11 -19.99
C PRO A 529 -20.47 -7.00 -19.50
N GLY A 530 -21.39 -6.64 -20.42
CA GLY A 530 -22.81 -6.55 -20.14
C GLY A 530 -23.26 -5.32 -19.35
N GLN A 531 -22.39 -4.36 -19.09
CA GLN A 531 -22.80 -3.04 -18.56
C GLN A 531 -23.05 -2.07 -19.71
N PRO A 532 -24.13 -1.23 -19.67
CA PRO A 532 -24.35 -0.21 -20.69
C PRO A 532 -23.27 0.87 -20.58
N LEU A 533 -22.65 1.19 -21.69
CA LEU A 533 -21.63 2.24 -21.78
C LEU A 533 -22.31 3.55 -22.20
N ARG A 534 -22.36 4.53 -21.31
CA ARG A 534 -22.95 5.84 -21.56
C ARG A 534 -21.91 6.93 -21.37
N LEU A 535 -21.88 7.90 -22.24
CA LEU A 535 -20.96 9.05 -22.11
C LEU A 535 -21.18 9.86 -20.82
N ALA A 536 -22.40 9.81 -20.27
CA ALA A 536 -22.73 10.42 -18.98
C ALA A 536 -22.19 9.63 -17.77
N SER A 537 -21.77 8.38 -17.95
CA SER A 537 -21.27 7.53 -16.86
C SER A 537 -19.86 7.93 -16.43
N ASP A 538 -19.59 7.76 -15.13
CA ASP A 538 -18.28 7.88 -14.52
C ASP A 538 -17.60 6.52 -14.44
N PHE A 539 -16.33 6.43 -14.86
CA PHE A 539 -15.56 5.19 -14.88
C PHE A 539 -15.47 4.53 -13.50
N PHE A 540 -15.23 5.31 -12.45
CA PHE A 540 -15.06 4.78 -11.09
C PHE A 540 -16.40 4.57 -10.38
N ARG A 541 -17.28 5.58 -10.42
CA ARG A 541 -18.55 5.55 -9.66
C ARG A 541 -19.62 4.67 -10.30
N ASP A 542 -19.78 4.76 -11.62
CA ASP A 542 -20.93 4.14 -12.28
C ASP A 542 -20.57 2.76 -12.84
N LEU A 543 -19.39 2.63 -13.49
CA LEU A 543 -18.94 1.34 -14.00
C LEU A 543 -18.27 0.46 -12.95
N GLY A 544 -17.86 1.01 -11.79
CA GLY A 544 -17.10 0.28 -10.77
C GLY A 544 -15.64 0.07 -11.15
N GLY A 545 -15.10 0.96 -11.97
CA GLY A 545 -13.70 1.00 -12.30
C GLY A 545 -12.83 1.20 -11.04
N HIS A 546 -11.63 0.70 -11.09
CA HIS A 546 -10.63 0.86 -10.05
C HIS A 546 -9.24 0.95 -10.69
N SER A 547 -8.20 1.22 -9.91
CA SER A 547 -6.85 1.48 -10.42
C SER A 547 -6.33 0.44 -11.42
N LEU A 548 -6.58 -0.85 -11.17
CA LEU A 548 -6.14 -1.91 -12.07
C LEU A 548 -6.92 -1.95 -13.39
N LEU A 549 -8.25 -1.74 -13.35
CA LEU A 549 -9.07 -1.61 -14.55
C LEU A 549 -8.73 -0.33 -15.32
N ALA A 550 -8.43 0.76 -14.59
CA ALA A 550 -7.95 2.01 -15.16
C ALA A 550 -6.63 1.82 -15.93
N ALA A 551 -5.68 1.11 -15.32
CA ALA A 551 -4.41 0.77 -15.97
C ALA A 551 -4.62 -0.05 -17.25
N ARG A 552 -5.49 -1.09 -17.20
CA ARG A 552 -5.83 -1.88 -18.39
C ARG A 552 -6.53 -1.06 -19.47
N LEU A 553 -7.42 -0.15 -19.10
CA LEU A 553 -8.08 0.75 -20.04
C LEU A 553 -7.05 1.63 -20.74
N VAL A 554 -6.21 2.34 -19.98
CA VAL A 554 -5.16 3.22 -20.53
C VAL A 554 -4.18 2.43 -21.37
N SER A 555 -3.74 1.24 -20.93
CA SER A 555 -2.86 0.36 -21.70
C SER A 555 -3.51 -0.09 -23.02
N SER A 556 -4.80 -0.44 -22.98
CA SER A 556 -5.53 -0.80 -24.22
C SER A 556 -5.62 0.36 -25.19
N LEU A 557 -5.93 1.56 -24.71
CA LEU A 557 -6.02 2.77 -25.54
C LEU A 557 -4.66 3.18 -26.12
N ARG A 558 -3.57 3.07 -25.35
CA ARG A 558 -2.20 3.38 -25.80
C ARG A 558 -1.70 2.48 -26.95
N LYS A 559 -2.32 1.31 -27.18
CA LYS A 559 -2.01 0.48 -28.35
C LYS A 559 -2.35 1.19 -29.67
N HIS A 560 -3.23 2.17 -29.63
CA HIS A 560 -3.52 3.04 -30.76
C HIS A 560 -2.52 4.19 -30.79
N PRO A 561 -1.70 4.37 -31.86
CA PRO A 561 -0.64 5.38 -31.89
C PRO A 561 -1.10 6.80 -31.58
N GLN A 562 -2.34 7.15 -31.96
CA GLN A 562 -2.94 8.47 -31.71
C GLN A 562 -3.23 8.72 -30.22
N PHE A 563 -3.33 7.68 -29.38
CA PHE A 563 -3.59 7.79 -27.96
C PHE A 563 -2.38 7.41 -27.09
N SER A 564 -1.21 7.23 -27.70
CA SER A 564 0.02 6.82 -26.98
C SER A 564 0.43 7.80 -25.87
N ALA A 565 0.03 9.07 -25.98
CA ALA A 565 0.29 10.10 -24.97
C ALA A 565 -0.73 10.12 -23.82
N LEU A 566 -1.82 9.32 -23.87
CA LEU A 566 -2.79 9.24 -22.79
C LEU A 566 -2.12 8.77 -21.50
N THR A 567 -2.38 9.45 -20.40
CA THR A 567 -1.82 9.12 -19.07
C THR A 567 -2.91 8.62 -18.11
N MET A 568 -2.50 7.84 -17.12
CA MET A 568 -3.40 7.49 -16.00
C MET A 568 -3.98 8.72 -15.30
N HIS A 569 -3.18 9.78 -15.21
CA HIS A 569 -3.60 11.05 -14.63
C HIS A 569 -4.80 11.67 -15.33
N GLU A 570 -4.81 11.61 -16.67
CA GLU A 570 -5.93 12.16 -17.45
C GLU A 570 -7.22 11.39 -17.22
N LEU A 571 -7.17 10.07 -17.03
CA LEU A 571 -8.35 9.28 -16.63
C LEU A 571 -8.86 9.69 -15.24
N TYR A 572 -7.95 9.96 -14.28
CA TYR A 572 -8.36 10.44 -12.95
C TYR A 572 -8.88 11.88 -12.97
N GLN A 573 -8.36 12.74 -13.85
CA GLN A 573 -8.88 14.10 -14.03
C GLN A 573 -10.21 14.13 -14.79
N HIS A 574 -10.43 13.17 -15.68
CA HIS A 574 -11.61 13.07 -16.54
C HIS A 574 -12.30 11.71 -16.37
N PRO A 575 -12.83 11.40 -15.18
CA PRO A 575 -13.41 10.08 -14.90
C PRO A 575 -14.73 9.84 -15.63
N GLY A 576 -15.44 10.89 -16.07
CA GLY A 576 -16.62 10.79 -16.91
C GLY A 576 -16.26 10.37 -18.33
N LEU A 577 -16.95 9.35 -18.88
CA LEU A 577 -16.62 8.79 -20.19
C LEU A 577 -16.68 9.82 -21.33
N GLY A 578 -17.64 10.76 -21.29
CA GLY A 578 -17.72 11.85 -22.26
C GLY A 578 -16.56 12.84 -22.17
N ALA A 579 -16.06 13.14 -20.96
CA ALA A 579 -14.88 13.98 -20.79
C ALA A 579 -13.60 13.28 -21.26
N LEU A 580 -13.50 11.97 -20.97
CA LEU A 580 -12.38 11.15 -21.39
C LEU A 580 -12.35 10.96 -22.93
N SER A 581 -13.50 10.70 -23.56
CA SER A 581 -13.59 10.59 -25.02
C SER A 581 -13.23 11.91 -25.72
N ALA A 582 -13.68 13.05 -25.21
CA ALA A 582 -13.28 14.36 -25.74
C ALA A 582 -11.77 14.59 -25.60
N ARG A 583 -11.15 14.09 -24.53
CA ARG A 583 -9.69 14.13 -24.38
C ARG A 583 -8.99 13.24 -25.38
N LEU A 584 -9.50 12.03 -25.67
CA LEU A 584 -8.97 11.13 -26.70
C LEU A 584 -9.04 11.79 -28.10
N ASP A 585 -10.16 12.42 -28.43
CA ASP A 585 -10.30 13.14 -29.69
C ASP A 585 -9.30 14.30 -29.81
N ALA A 586 -9.05 15.01 -28.72
CA ALA A 586 -8.03 16.06 -28.68
C ALA A 586 -6.61 15.51 -28.88
N LEU A 587 -6.30 14.34 -28.30
CA LEU A 587 -5.01 13.66 -28.53
C LEU A 587 -4.87 13.21 -29.99
N ALA A 588 -5.92 12.64 -30.57
CA ALA A 588 -5.92 12.23 -31.98
C ALA A 588 -5.72 13.42 -32.94
N ALA A 589 -6.34 14.56 -32.65
CA ALA A 589 -6.19 15.78 -33.42
C ALA A 589 -4.79 16.42 -33.32
N ALA A 590 -4.08 16.19 -32.19
CA ALA A 590 -2.73 16.71 -31.96
C ALA A 590 -1.63 15.92 -32.71
N VAL A 591 -1.93 14.73 -33.24
CA VAL A 591 -1.01 13.97 -34.08
C VAL A 591 -1.02 14.58 -35.47
N PRO A 592 0.10 15.10 -36.01
CA PRO A 592 0.13 15.63 -37.36
C PRO A 592 -0.26 14.52 -38.36
N VAL A 593 -1.27 14.76 -39.16
CA VAL A 593 -1.62 13.89 -40.28
C VAL A 593 -0.41 13.88 -41.24
N ALA A 594 0.33 12.79 -41.25
CA ALA A 594 1.32 12.55 -42.30
C ALA A 594 0.54 12.39 -43.63
N VAL A 595 0.64 13.39 -44.48
CA VAL A 595 0.18 13.27 -45.86
C VAL A 595 0.97 12.14 -46.49
N GLU A 596 0.29 11.07 -46.92
CA GLU A 596 0.87 10.00 -47.71
C GLU A 596 1.25 10.55 -49.09
N ASP A 597 2.48 11.01 -49.23
CA ASP A 597 3.16 11.02 -50.52
C ASP A 597 4.09 9.81 -50.56
N GLY A 598 3.74 8.90 -51.46
CA GLY A 598 4.44 7.64 -51.60
C GLY A 598 5.91 7.84 -51.98
N ASP A 599 6.80 7.45 -51.10
CA ASP A 599 7.99 6.70 -51.47
C ASP A 599 8.57 5.95 -50.25
N THR A 600 8.90 4.71 -50.51
CA THR A 600 9.35 3.72 -49.54
C THR A 600 10.78 3.97 -49.08
N THR A 601 10.98 4.46 -47.87
CA THR A 601 12.14 4.09 -47.02
C THR A 601 11.78 4.39 -45.56
N ALA A 602 11.68 3.37 -44.71
CA ALA A 602 11.43 3.49 -43.30
C ALA A 602 12.59 4.22 -42.59
N PRO A 603 12.34 5.34 -41.89
CA PRO A 603 13.37 5.95 -41.05
C PRO A 603 13.56 5.14 -39.76
N SER A 604 14.82 4.84 -39.45
CA SER A 604 15.23 4.25 -38.20
C SER A 604 14.81 5.11 -36.99
N ARG A 605 14.43 4.45 -35.89
CA ARG A 605 13.90 5.01 -34.64
C ARG A 605 14.83 6.01 -33.90
N ASP A 606 16.00 6.33 -34.46
CA ASP A 606 17.02 7.18 -33.79
C ASP A 606 17.00 8.67 -34.20
N ALA A 607 16.01 9.11 -34.98
CA ALA A 607 16.02 10.48 -35.56
C ALA A 607 15.04 11.48 -34.92
N ALA A 608 14.19 11.07 -33.98
CA ALA A 608 13.24 11.98 -33.33
C ALA A 608 13.81 12.52 -32.01
N GLY A 609 14.45 13.68 -32.05
CA GLY A 609 14.77 14.43 -30.81
C GLY A 609 16.12 15.11 -30.71
N GLN A 610 16.97 15.06 -31.72
CA GLN A 610 18.23 15.81 -31.68
C GLN A 610 18.05 17.22 -32.22
N ALA A 611 18.12 18.22 -31.33
CA ALA A 611 18.20 19.62 -31.74
C ALA A 611 19.41 19.81 -32.71
N PRO A 612 19.28 20.61 -33.79
CA PRO A 612 20.34 20.78 -34.77
C PRO A 612 21.65 21.16 -34.10
N GLU A 613 22.78 20.59 -34.57
CA GLU A 613 24.11 20.73 -33.95
C GLU A 613 24.53 22.18 -33.69
N TRP A 614 24.19 23.11 -34.53
CA TRP A 614 24.49 24.53 -34.34
C TRP A 614 23.81 25.11 -33.09
N ARG A 615 22.60 24.65 -32.70
CA ARG A 615 21.93 25.06 -31.47
C ARG A 615 22.62 24.50 -30.23
N ARG A 616 23.18 23.29 -30.28
CA ARG A 616 24.00 22.72 -29.21
C ARG A 616 25.27 23.51 -29.00
N TRP A 617 25.97 23.88 -30.08
CA TRP A 617 27.18 24.70 -30.03
C TRP A 617 26.91 26.12 -29.52
N THR A 618 25.83 26.78 -29.97
CA THR A 618 25.47 28.12 -29.46
C THR A 618 25.03 28.09 -27.98
N CYS A 619 24.30 27.09 -27.53
CA CYS A 619 23.98 26.90 -26.11
C CYS A 619 25.22 26.62 -25.28
N GLY A 620 26.13 25.78 -25.76
CA GLY A 620 27.40 25.49 -25.07
C GLY A 620 28.30 26.72 -24.93
N LEU A 621 28.42 27.53 -25.98
CA LEU A 621 29.19 28.79 -25.95
C LEU A 621 28.52 29.83 -25.02
N ALA A 622 27.20 29.93 -25.01
CA ALA A 622 26.49 30.83 -24.10
C ALA A 622 26.65 30.39 -22.64
N GLN A 623 26.63 29.10 -22.34
CA GLN A 623 26.91 28.56 -21.01
C GLN A 623 28.37 28.81 -20.60
N LEU A 624 29.31 28.61 -21.48
CA LEU A 624 30.75 28.87 -21.23
C LEU A 624 31.01 30.36 -20.92
N ALA A 625 30.30 31.28 -21.61
CA ALA A 625 30.40 32.71 -21.35
C ALA A 625 29.69 33.16 -20.06
N ALA A 626 28.63 32.48 -19.67
CA ALA A 626 27.91 32.78 -18.42
C ALA A 626 28.58 32.22 -17.16
N LEU A 627 29.37 31.14 -17.30
CA LEU A 627 30.05 30.48 -16.16
C LEU A 627 30.98 31.40 -15.36
N PRO A 628 31.87 32.19 -15.96
CA PRO A 628 32.73 33.14 -15.24
C PRO A 628 31.95 34.20 -14.48
N LEU A 629 30.84 34.67 -15.06
CA LEU A 629 29.94 35.64 -14.42
C LEU A 629 29.26 35.06 -13.17
N LEU A 630 28.77 33.84 -13.28
CA LEU A 630 28.15 33.12 -12.14
C LEU A 630 29.15 32.80 -11.04
N ILE A 631 30.36 32.37 -11.41
CA ILE A 631 31.44 32.14 -10.45
C ILE A 631 31.85 33.44 -9.78
N GLY A 632 31.99 34.55 -10.53
CA GLY A 632 32.32 35.89 -10.01
C GLY A 632 31.27 36.39 -9.01
N VAL A 633 29.98 36.26 -9.32
CA VAL A 633 28.90 36.64 -8.40
C VAL A 633 28.94 35.76 -7.14
N ARG A 634 29.17 34.46 -7.27
CA ARG A 634 29.26 33.54 -6.11
C ARG A 634 30.46 33.83 -5.23
N MET A 635 31.61 34.17 -5.84
CA MET A 635 32.79 34.61 -5.10
C MET A 635 32.56 35.95 -4.39
N LEU A 636 31.87 36.89 -5.03
CA LEU A 636 31.53 38.17 -4.41
C LEU A 636 30.63 37.98 -3.17
N ILE A 637 29.63 37.12 -3.26
CA ILE A 637 28.74 36.78 -2.13
C ILE A 637 29.54 36.15 -0.97
N TRP A 638 30.51 35.31 -1.26
CA TRP A 638 31.38 34.67 -0.25
C TRP A 638 32.37 35.64 0.38
N LEU A 639 32.91 36.57 -0.40
CA LEU A 639 33.90 37.53 0.05
C LEU A 639 33.31 38.78 0.72
N THR A 640 32.02 39.07 0.46
CA THR A 640 31.35 40.24 1.04
C THR A 640 31.37 40.25 2.58
N PRO A 641 31.09 39.15 3.31
CA PRO A 641 31.18 39.14 4.77
C PRO A 641 32.61 39.40 5.27
N PHE A 642 33.63 38.87 4.56
CA PHE A 642 35.05 39.06 4.91
C PHE A 642 35.47 40.53 4.77
N PHE A 643 35.15 41.16 3.62
CA PHE A 643 35.46 42.58 3.41
C PHE A 643 34.66 43.50 4.31
N THR A 644 33.38 43.16 4.60
CA THR A 644 32.54 43.95 5.53
C THR A 644 33.12 43.86 6.94
N TYR A 645 33.54 42.69 7.40
CA TYR A 645 34.19 42.50 8.70
C TYR A 645 35.45 43.34 8.84
N HIS A 646 36.37 43.28 7.87
CA HIS A 646 37.62 44.07 7.90
C HIS A 646 37.40 45.57 7.76
N TYR A 647 36.40 46.00 7.01
CA TYR A 647 36.04 47.41 6.89
C TYR A 647 35.50 48.00 8.22
N TRP A 648 34.75 47.22 8.98
CA TRP A 648 34.12 47.67 10.23
C TRP A 648 35.02 47.50 11.47
N THR A 649 35.97 46.56 11.47
CA THR A 649 36.85 46.30 12.62
C THR A 649 38.07 47.22 12.66
N GLY A 650 38.40 47.91 11.59
CA GLY A 650 39.41 48.99 11.58
C GLY A 650 40.79 48.60 12.06
N ASP A 651 41.24 47.36 11.91
CA ASP A 651 42.58 46.92 12.31
C ASP A 651 43.63 47.49 11.36
N GLU A 652 44.33 48.52 11.84
CA GLU A 652 45.51 49.15 11.20
C GLU A 652 46.72 48.20 11.21
N GLY A 653 46.68 47.10 10.50
CA GLY A 653 47.82 46.18 10.48
C GLY A 653 47.79 45.07 9.47
N ASP A 654 46.66 44.69 8.97
CA ASP A 654 46.53 43.63 7.98
C ASP A 654 46.63 44.15 6.55
N SER A 655 47.76 43.92 5.91
CA SER A 655 47.87 44.19 4.48
C SER A 655 47.10 43.11 3.70
N VAL A 656 46.20 43.55 2.85
CA VAL A 656 45.33 42.72 1.96
C VAL A 656 46.10 41.78 1.03
N TRP A 657 47.44 41.74 1.16
CA TRP A 657 48.38 41.03 0.30
C TRP A 657 49.36 40.08 1.04
N ARG A 658 48.93 39.50 2.15
CA ARG A 658 49.66 38.37 2.74
C ARG A 658 48.89 37.08 2.71
#